data_064de4749cb7b692e5c1907825149176
#
_entry.id   064de4749cb7b692e5c1907825149176
#
_cell.length_a   1.000
_cell.length_b   1.000
_cell.length_c   1.000
_cell.angle_alpha   90.00
_cell.angle_beta   90.00
_cell.angle_gamma   90.00
#
_symmetry.space_group_name_H-M   'P 1'
#
loop_
_entity.id
_entity.type
_entity.pdbx_description
1 polymer ?
#
loop_
_entity_poly.entity_id
_entity_poly.type
_entity_poly.pdbx_seq_one_letter_code
_entity_poly.pdbx_strand_id
1 'polypeptide(L)'
;MAEDLGDIDINLDTNIIREWRSIVTLVVFVITNIIVLFPFHIPLYIPRAISNAILNGLVALRVIGPRQQGSQYEADLNNDHNEEQHGIARHFVRLRFPMNFVTAPLIADLFLLAILAIGREEVYGGTIGANHISPIDIMAFFITLAYIAISIDASGLIRYLAFKVLQKGGKFGHRLFFYLYAFFFSLGTFIGNDPIILSGTAFLAYMTRVSSNIIHPRAWIFAQFAVANIASAILVSSNPTNLVLAGAFNIRFIDYTANMIVPVVITAIVLFPFLLYIVFADETLIPLSIQMHELSEEAKARKPVNPNIPHARGNAEEQEDDPTNSEQSKLLSLEEIMNPFLDKGGAGFGALIMAATLITILAINAASQSTGEHPVFYVTLPAAFVMFCWDIAFGWIHREETRKIARDGRRDIERARAERLARELEELEGITSSQNQEQEQKNGANTQPSTSHSRSLDTKSQNQNDTTSGIRSRASLAGSNTDVETTIGTEKASIKPPSEEVQLHDGRSTDATNTLVENQRSIHTDSSKPSEGILSGELGEKSRVPFEREMDAEKQPRYNVAIHQENERATLVSLTTDSYRWAQETFPTAAVVMSHLPFALVPFAFSMFVLVQALVTKGWVPVFAYGWDHWVNKTGTIGSVGGMGFLSVILCNFAGTNIGTTILLSRVIQAWQKIHQANNTPISNRTFWATVYSMALGVNYGAFSTAFSASLAGLLWRDILARKHIRVRRLDFARVNLPIITISMVVGCAILVGQVYIIRPTTAYDA
;
A
#
# COMPACT_ATOMS: atom_id res chain seq x y z
N MET A 1 -19.27 35.17 13.26
CA MET A 1 -18.65 36.03 12.24
C MET A 1 -18.87 35.34 10.93
N ALA A 2 -20.01 35.57 10.33
CA ALA A 2 -20.29 35.22 8.94
C ALA A 2 -19.88 36.48 8.16
N GLU A 3 -18.61 36.54 7.77
CA GLU A 3 -18.16 37.51 6.78
C GLU A 3 -18.40 36.93 5.39
N ASP A 4 -19.17 37.69 4.68
CA ASP A 4 -19.43 37.74 3.25
C ASP A 4 -18.45 36.93 2.39
N LEU A 5 -18.82 35.69 2.04
CA LEU A 5 -18.12 34.85 1.06
C LEU A 5 -18.50 35.23 -0.39
N GLY A 6 -18.91 36.47 -0.61
CA GLY A 6 -19.65 36.92 -1.79
C GLY A 6 -18.83 37.28 -3.02
N ASP A 7 -17.52 37.40 -2.99
CA ASP A 7 -16.75 37.74 -4.21
C ASP A 7 -15.41 36.98 -4.26
N ILE A 8 -15.10 36.38 -5.42
CA ILE A 8 -13.81 35.72 -5.65
C ILE A 8 -12.72 36.80 -5.66
N ASP A 9 -11.89 36.89 -4.62
CA ASP A 9 -10.81 37.86 -4.55
C ASP A 9 -9.52 37.27 -5.18
N ILE A 10 -9.42 37.38 -6.49
CA ILE A 10 -8.21 37.04 -7.24
C ILE A 10 -7.71 38.30 -7.94
N ASN A 11 -6.49 38.73 -7.61
CA ASN A 11 -5.83 39.81 -8.31
C ASN A 11 -5.44 39.36 -9.73
N LEU A 12 -5.96 40.04 -10.75
CA LEU A 12 -5.69 39.74 -12.16
C LEU A 12 -4.42 40.40 -12.72
N ASP A 13 -3.67 41.17 -11.88
CA ASP A 13 -2.44 41.82 -12.33
C ASP A 13 -1.33 40.80 -12.60
N THR A 14 -1.02 40.62 -13.89
CA THR A 14 0.03 39.71 -14.34
C THR A 14 1.43 40.33 -14.31
N ASN A 15 1.61 41.65 -14.00
CA ASN A 15 2.93 42.27 -13.93
C ASN A 15 3.75 41.75 -12.75
N ILE A 16 3.08 41.31 -11.70
CA ILE A 16 3.66 40.72 -10.48
C ILE A 16 4.56 39.52 -10.79
N ILE A 17 4.33 38.79 -11.89
CA ILE A 17 5.15 37.62 -12.27
C ILE A 17 6.63 37.96 -12.52
N ARG A 18 6.95 39.21 -12.81
CA ARG A 18 8.33 39.69 -13.06
C ARG A 18 9.12 39.87 -11.76
N GLU A 19 8.46 39.89 -10.63
CA GLU A 19 9.14 39.97 -9.34
C GLU A 19 9.88 38.67 -9.02
N TRP A 20 11.04 38.80 -8.39
CA TRP A 20 11.86 37.65 -7.99
C TRP A 20 11.09 36.65 -7.09
N ARG A 21 10.21 37.17 -6.21
CA ARG A 21 9.35 36.34 -5.33
C ARG A 21 8.43 35.45 -6.13
N SER A 22 7.82 35.98 -7.15
CA SER A 22 6.92 35.25 -8.03
C SER A 22 7.64 34.16 -8.81
N ILE A 23 8.80 34.51 -9.41
CA ILE A 23 9.63 33.55 -10.17
C ILE A 23 10.10 32.41 -9.29
N VAL A 24 10.63 32.74 -8.09
CA VAL A 24 11.09 31.70 -7.14
C VAL A 24 9.93 30.80 -6.68
N THR A 25 8.75 31.35 -6.42
CA THR A 25 7.55 30.56 -6.05
C THR A 25 7.20 29.55 -7.15
N LEU A 26 7.16 29.96 -8.42
CA LEU A 26 6.90 29.03 -9.52
C LEU A 26 7.98 27.95 -9.63
N VAL A 27 9.27 28.34 -9.56
CA VAL A 27 10.38 27.39 -9.67
C VAL A 27 10.32 26.37 -8.53
N VAL A 28 10.09 26.82 -7.29
CA VAL A 28 9.94 25.92 -6.12
C VAL A 28 8.74 25.01 -6.28
N PHE A 29 7.60 25.52 -6.75
CA PHE A 29 6.41 24.70 -7.04
C PHE A 29 6.73 23.59 -8.06
N VAL A 30 7.40 23.94 -9.17
CA VAL A 30 7.75 22.94 -10.22
C VAL A 30 8.75 21.92 -9.67
N ILE A 31 9.79 22.35 -8.95
CA ILE A 31 10.78 21.43 -8.34
C ILE A 31 10.09 20.50 -7.34
N THR A 32 9.20 21.04 -6.50
CA THR A 32 8.44 20.23 -5.53
C THR A 32 7.65 19.13 -6.22
N ASN A 33 6.94 19.46 -7.31
CA ASN A 33 6.18 18.48 -8.07
C ASN A 33 7.07 17.42 -8.75
N ILE A 34 8.24 17.80 -9.24
CA ILE A 34 9.24 16.85 -9.76
C ILE A 34 9.71 15.89 -8.65
N ILE A 35 9.95 16.39 -7.44
CA ILE A 35 10.35 15.54 -6.31
C ILE A 35 9.21 14.60 -5.89
N VAL A 36 7.97 15.06 -5.88
CA VAL A 36 6.80 14.22 -5.60
C VAL A 36 6.69 13.08 -6.63
N LEU A 37 6.96 13.36 -7.91
CA LEU A 37 6.94 12.37 -8.99
C LEU A 37 8.11 11.39 -8.92
N PHE A 38 9.31 11.88 -8.52
CA PHE A 38 10.55 11.12 -8.44
C PHE A 38 11.17 11.20 -7.04
N PRO A 39 10.54 10.53 -6.04
CA PRO A 39 11.05 10.59 -4.67
C PRO A 39 12.44 9.97 -4.56
N PHE A 40 13.31 10.60 -3.76
CA PHE A 40 14.67 10.18 -3.50
C PHE A 40 15.06 10.40 -2.04
N HIS A 41 16.27 9.95 -1.66
CA HIS A 41 16.79 10.14 -0.31
C HIS A 41 18.05 11.00 -0.37
N ILE A 42 18.10 12.03 0.46
CA ILE A 42 19.31 12.85 0.64
C ILE A 42 20.20 12.18 1.69
N PRO A 43 21.45 11.82 1.37
CA PRO A 43 22.39 11.33 2.36
C PRO A 43 22.88 12.48 3.24
N LEU A 44 22.46 12.50 4.51
CA LEU A 44 22.97 13.44 5.52
C LEU A 44 24.08 12.75 6.32
N TYR A 45 25.25 13.36 6.36
CA TYR A 45 26.39 12.87 7.12
C TYR A 45 26.49 13.63 8.44
N ILE A 46 26.17 12.97 9.55
CA ILE A 46 26.23 13.53 10.90
C ILE A 46 27.50 13.01 11.58
N PRO A 47 28.34 13.88 12.18
CA PRO A 47 29.47 13.43 12.96
C PRO A 47 29.05 12.42 14.04
N ARG A 48 29.77 11.30 14.17
CA ARG A 48 29.46 10.25 15.17
C ARG A 48 29.42 10.81 16.59
N ALA A 49 30.26 11.80 16.90
CA ALA A 49 30.26 12.46 18.20
C ALA A 49 28.89 13.11 18.51
N ILE A 50 28.29 13.83 17.56
CA ILE A 50 26.97 14.46 17.73
C ILE A 50 25.90 13.38 17.81
N SER A 51 25.92 12.39 16.92
CA SER A 51 24.97 11.27 16.95
C SER A 51 25.04 10.52 18.29
N ASN A 52 26.23 10.21 18.78
CA ASN A 52 26.42 9.54 20.08
C ASN A 52 26.01 10.44 21.25
N ALA A 53 26.29 11.74 21.20
CA ALA A 53 25.84 12.69 22.22
C ALA A 53 24.29 12.74 22.31
N ILE A 54 23.61 12.81 21.17
CA ILE A 54 22.14 12.77 21.10
C ILE A 54 21.62 11.45 21.66
N LEU A 55 22.16 10.31 21.20
CA LEU A 55 21.73 8.98 21.67
C LEU A 55 22.02 8.79 23.15
N ASN A 56 23.18 9.22 23.65
CA ASN A 56 23.48 9.15 25.09
C ASN A 56 22.55 10.06 25.91
N GLY A 57 22.20 11.24 25.39
CA GLY A 57 21.17 12.11 25.96
C GLY A 57 19.81 11.42 26.05
N LEU A 58 19.39 10.71 24.98
CA LEU A 58 18.13 9.94 24.96
C LEU A 58 18.17 8.76 25.94
N VAL A 59 19.31 8.09 26.11
CA VAL A 59 19.50 7.06 27.14
C VAL A 59 19.44 7.67 28.54
N ALA A 60 20.12 8.80 28.78
CA ALA A 60 20.09 9.50 30.07
C ALA A 60 18.68 9.97 30.45
N LEU A 61 17.89 10.42 29.47
CA LEU A 61 16.47 10.78 29.63
C LEU A 61 15.53 9.55 29.69
N ARG A 62 16.07 8.34 29.60
CA ARG A 62 15.30 7.09 29.56
C ARG A 62 14.28 7.04 28.41
N VAL A 63 14.54 7.71 27.32
CA VAL A 63 13.73 7.61 26.11
C VAL A 63 13.99 6.26 25.44
N ILE A 64 15.26 5.86 25.32
CA ILE A 64 15.70 4.59 24.73
C ILE A 64 16.47 3.76 25.77
N GLY A 65 16.56 2.43 25.56
CA GLY A 65 17.32 1.51 26.41
C GLY A 65 18.83 1.73 26.34
N PRO A 66 19.59 1.19 27.32
CA PRO A 66 21.04 1.25 27.33
C PRO A 66 21.61 0.53 26.10
N ARG A 67 22.64 1.12 25.48
CA ARG A 67 23.28 0.58 24.28
C ARG A 67 24.31 -0.47 24.69
N GLN A 68 24.24 -1.67 24.15
CA GLN A 68 25.31 -2.65 24.25
C GLN A 68 26.48 -2.17 23.37
N GLN A 69 27.54 -1.69 23.98
CA GLN A 69 28.73 -1.13 23.29
C GLN A 69 29.62 -2.18 22.61
N GLY A 70 29.33 -3.48 22.75
CA GLY A 70 30.22 -4.56 22.32
C GLY A 70 29.91 -5.20 20.96
N SER A 71 28.67 -5.22 20.51
CA SER A 71 28.29 -6.07 19.36
C SER A 71 28.41 -5.41 17.98
N GLN A 72 28.55 -4.09 17.93
CA GLN A 72 28.75 -3.37 16.64
C GLN A 72 30.21 -3.35 16.17
N TYR A 73 31.18 -3.56 17.06
CA TYR A 73 32.59 -3.59 16.70
C TYR A 73 33.01 -4.89 16.01
N GLU A 74 32.34 -6.02 16.32
CA GLU A 74 32.64 -7.32 15.71
C GLU A 74 31.88 -7.57 14.39
N ALA A 75 30.70 -6.98 14.21
CA ALA A 75 29.96 -7.09 12.94
C ALA A 75 30.60 -6.27 11.79
N ASP A 76 31.28 -5.15 12.13
CA ASP A 76 31.99 -4.32 11.15
C ASP A 76 33.38 -4.90 10.78
N LEU A 77 33.95 -5.79 11.60
CA LEU A 77 35.25 -6.42 11.35
C LEU A 77 35.20 -7.60 10.37
N ASN A 78 34.05 -8.24 10.19
CA ASN A 78 33.89 -9.42 9.31
C ASN A 78 33.47 -9.09 7.88
N ASN A 79 33.28 -7.81 7.52
CA ASN A 79 32.83 -7.40 6.18
C ASN A 79 33.87 -6.60 5.40
N ASP A 80 35.16 -6.69 5.76
CA ASP A 80 36.23 -5.90 5.19
C ASP A 80 36.92 -6.57 4.00
N HIS A 81 36.51 -6.16 2.80
CA HIS A 81 37.33 -6.29 1.58
C HIS A 81 37.31 -5.04 0.67
N ASN A 82 37.08 -3.83 1.21
CA ASN A 82 37.25 -2.59 0.41
C ASN A 82 37.83 -1.46 1.27
N GLU A 83 39.13 -1.31 1.25
CA GLU A 83 39.89 -0.41 2.12
C GLU A 83 39.77 1.11 1.82
N GLU A 84 39.28 1.53 0.68
CA GLU A 84 39.24 2.96 0.31
C GLU A 84 38.01 3.75 0.75
N GLN A 85 36.91 3.11 1.14
CA GLN A 85 35.69 3.79 1.66
C GLN A 85 35.69 3.95 3.19
N HIS A 86 36.69 3.44 3.89
CA HIS A 86 36.71 3.34 5.36
C HIS A 86 37.04 4.65 6.09
N GLY A 87 37.70 5.61 5.46
CA GLY A 87 38.10 6.86 6.13
C GLY A 87 36.94 7.73 6.56
N ILE A 88 35.90 7.85 5.76
CA ILE A 88 34.72 8.70 6.01
C ILE A 88 33.72 8.00 6.93
N ALA A 89 33.54 6.68 6.79
CA ALA A 89 32.61 5.89 7.59
C ALA A 89 32.98 5.81 9.09
N ARG A 90 34.25 6.01 9.45
CA ARG A 90 34.69 6.03 10.87
C ARG A 90 34.22 7.26 11.65
N HIS A 91 34.03 8.42 10.99
CA HIS A 91 33.75 9.69 11.68
C HIS A 91 32.32 10.18 11.52
N PHE A 92 31.56 9.67 10.53
CA PHE A 92 30.21 10.11 10.21
C PHE A 92 29.23 8.94 10.18
N VAL A 93 27.99 9.21 10.63
CA VAL A 93 26.83 8.34 10.44
C VAL A 93 26.02 8.85 9.26
N ARG A 94 25.76 7.99 8.29
CA ARG A 94 24.94 8.32 7.12
C ARG A 94 23.45 8.15 7.46
N LEU A 95 22.73 9.25 7.56
CA LEU A 95 21.28 9.29 7.67
C LEU A 95 20.69 9.48 6.28
N ARG A 96 19.67 8.72 5.92
CA ARG A 96 18.95 8.87 4.66
C ARG A 96 17.67 9.67 4.91
N PHE A 97 17.67 10.97 4.59
CA PHE A 97 16.50 11.82 4.71
C PHE A 97 15.58 11.61 3.50
N PRO A 98 14.30 11.21 3.69
CA PRO A 98 13.40 10.97 2.58
C PRO A 98 12.86 12.29 2.01
N MET A 99 13.07 12.53 0.72
CA MET A 99 12.40 13.54 -0.06
C MET A 99 11.27 12.89 -0.83
N ASN A 100 10.04 13.05 -0.35
CA ASN A 100 8.85 12.40 -0.86
C ASN A 100 7.66 13.36 -0.97
N PHE A 101 6.47 12.82 -1.24
CA PHE A 101 5.25 13.63 -1.40
C PHE A 101 4.82 14.40 -0.15
N VAL A 102 5.29 14.03 1.06
CA VAL A 102 4.99 14.75 2.31
C VAL A 102 6.06 15.80 2.60
N THR A 103 7.33 15.36 2.56
CA THR A 103 8.44 16.22 3.01
C THR A 103 8.78 17.32 2.00
N ALA A 104 8.65 17.06 0.70
CA ALA A 104 9.02 18.04 -0.32
C ALA A 104 8.11 19.29 -0.31
N PRO A 105 6.77 19.20 -0.31
CA PRO A 105 5.91 20.39 -0.22
C PRO A 105 6.09 21.14 1.10
N LEU A 106 6.21 20.44 2.23
CA LEU A 106 6.43 21.06 3.53
C LEU A 106 7.75 21.86 3.57
N ILE A 107 8.84 21.29 3.05
CA ILE A 107 10.13 21.99 2.94
C ILE A 107 10.02 23.18 1.99
N ALA A 108 9.28 23.05 0.91
CA ALA A 108 9.04 24.14 -0.04
C ALA A 108 8.32 25.32 0.63
N ASP A 109 7.26 25.05 1.39
CA ASP A 109 6.56 26.09 2.15
C ASP A 109 7.47 26.78 3.17
N LEU A 110 8.20 25.98 3.97
CA LEU A 110 9.16 26.50 4.94
C LEU A 110 10.28 27.32 4.29
N PHE A 111 10.78 26.88 3.14
CA PHE A 111 11.78 27.60 2.37
C PHE A 111 11.23 28.94 1.85
N LEU A 112 10.05 28.94 1.24
CA LEU A 112 9.42 30.15 0.72
C LEU A 112 9.09 31.15 1.84
N LEU A 113 8.67 30.67 3.02
CA LEU A 113 8.49 31.48 4.23
C LEU A 113 9.82 32.06 4.73
N ALA A 114 10.87 31.26 4.79
CA ALA A 114 12.19 31.68 5.28
C ALA A 114 12.80 32.80 4.44
N ILE A 115 12.61 32.77 3.11
CA ILE A 115 13.08 33.84 2.20
C ILE A 115 12.07 34.98 2.04
N LEU A 116 10.95 34.94 2.77
CA LEU A 116 9.87 35.93 2.69
C LEU A 116 9.26 36.07 1.28
N ALA A 117 9.27 35.00 0.49
CA ALA A 117 8.60 34.98 -0.80
C ALA A 117 7.08 34.82 -0.62
N ILE A 118 6.65 34.10 0.42
CA ILE A 118 5.26 33.97 0.87
C ILE A 118 5.15 34.45 2.32
N GLY A 119 3.94 34.71 2.78
CA GLY A 119 3.68 35.22 4.12
C GLY A 119 2.39 34.63 4.74
N ARG A 120 1.83 35.39 5.68
CA ARG A 120 0.64 34.99 6.42
C ARG A 120 -0.57 34.77 5.52
N GLU A 121 -0.73 35.59 4.50
CA GLU A 121 -1.88 35.55 3.59
C GLU A 121 -1.95 34.23 2.84
N GLU A 122 -0.84 33.78 2.26
CA GLU A 122 -0.77 32.52 1.51
C GLU A 122 -0.98 31.31 2.43
N VAL A 123 -0.40 31.34 3.64
CA VAL A 123 -0.59 30.28 4.63
C VAL A 123 -2.03 30.24 5.12
N TYR A 124 -2.62 31.39 5.43
CA TYR A 124 -4.03 31.46 5.88
C TYR A 124 -4.99 30.97 4.79
N GLY A 125 -4.84 31.49 3.56
CA GLY A 125 -5.67 31.07 2.42
C GLY A 125 -5.50 29.59 2.05
N GLY A 126 -4.29 29.05 2.23
CA GLY A 126 -4.00 27.63 1.99
C GLY A 126 -4.37 26.69 3.14
N THR A 127 -4.71 27.20 4.33
CA THR A 127 -5.08 26.36 5.48
C THR A 127 -6.53 26.53 5.90
N ILE A 128 -6.94 27.77 6.19
CA ILE A 128 -8.31 28.08 6.61
C ILE A 128 -9.24 28.19 5.41
N GLY A 129 -8.81 28.93 4.38
CA GLY A 129 -9.53 29.01 3.13
C GLY A 129 -9.48 30.37 2.46
N ALA A 130 -9.76 30.36 1.16
CA ALA A 130 -9.95 31.51 0.30
C ALA A 130 -10.83 31.10 -0.89
N ASN A 131 -11.63 32.03 -1.43
CA ASN A 131 -12.40 31.84 -2.68
C ASN A 131 -13.19 30.52 -2.69
N HIS A 132 -14.07 30.30 -1.72
CA HIS A 132 -14.95 29.12 -1.58
C HIS A 132 -14.23 27.76 -1.44
N ILE A 133 -12.92 27.74 -1.23
CA ILE A 133 -12.18 26.51 -0.89
C ILE A 133 -11.72 26.64 0.56
N SER A 134 -12.29 25.82 1.45
CA SER A 134 -11.88 25.68 2.85
C SER A 134 -11.10 24.37 3.05
N PRO A 135 -9.75 24.41 3.04
CA PRO A 135 -8.94 23.21 3.16
C PRO A 135 -9.18 22.41 4.43
N ILE A 136 -9.39 23.11 5.55
CA ILE A 136 -9.64 22.45 6.84
C ILE A 136 -10.95 21.66 6.84
N ASP A 137 -12.03 22.21 6.23
CA ASP A 137 -13.33 21.54 6.15
C ASP A 137 -13.25 20.31 5.24
N ILE A 138 -12.53 20.45 4.11
CA ILE A 138 -12.29 19.36 3.16
C ILE A 138 -11.53 18.23 3.84
N MET A 139 -10.47 18.54 4.58
CA MET A 139 -9.65 17.53 5.26
C MET A 139 -10.38 16.88 6.43
N ALA A 140 -11.15 17.65 7.21
CA ALA A 140 -11.98 17.13 8.29
C ALA A 140 -13.05 16.16 7.76
N PHE A 141 -13.76 16.54 6.71
CA PHE A 141 -14.73 15.68 6.03
C PHE A 141 -14.07 14.39 5.52
N PHE A 142 -12.95 14.51 4.82
CA PHE A 142 -12.26 13.37 4.22
C PHE A 142 -11.81 12.36 5.28
N ILE A 143 -11.13 12.80 6.34
CA ILE A 143 -10.63 11.90 7.40
C ILE A 143 -11.79 11.23 8.15
N THR A 144 -12.86 11.96 8.45
CA THR A 144 -14.00 11.41 9.17
C THR A 144 -14.78 10.38 8.34
N LEU A 145 -14.98 10.65 7.06
CA LEU A 145 -15.63 9.69 6.17
C LEU A 145 -14.74 8.47 5.91
N ALA A 146 -13.42 8.69 5.74
CA ALA A 146 -12.45 7.60 5.60
C ALA A 146 -12.46 6.68 6.83
N TYR A 147 -12.61 7.22 8.05
CA TYR A 147 -12.74 6.41 9.26
C TYR A 147 -13.90 5.42 9.15
N ILE A 148 -15.10 5.89 8.79
CA ILE A 148 -16.30 5.05 8.66
C ILE A 148 -16.06 3.98 7.58
N ALA A 149 -15.54 4.36 6.43
CA ALA A 149 -15.30 3.46 5.30
C ALA A 149 -14.26 2.37 5.61
N ILE A 150 -13.15 2.74 6.27
CA ILE A 150 -12.09 1.80 6.66
C ILE A 150 -12.58 0.88 7.80
N SER A 151 -13.43 1.37 8.73
CA SER A 151 -14.02 0.53 9.77
C SER A 151 -14.96 -0.54 9.17
N ILE A 152 -15.76 -0.19 8.16
CA ILE A 152 -16.55 -1.16 7.38
C ILE A 152 -15.62 -2.20 6.73
N ASP A 153 -14.49 -1.79 6.15
CA ASP A 153 -13.52 -2.70 5.57
C ASP A 153 -12.88 -3.63 6.62
N ALA A 154 -12.48 -3.07 7.76
CA ALA A 154 -11.91 -3.81 8.88
C ALA A 154 -12.88 -4.85 9.47
N SER A 155 -14.21 -4.65 9.36
CA SER A 155 -15.21 -5.66 9.72
C SER A 155 -15.17 -6.91 8.83
N GLY A 156 -14.43 -6.89 7.71
CA GLY A 156 -14.35 -7.96 6.72
C GLY A 156 -15.48 -7.98 5.70
N LEU A 157 -16.38 -6.99 5.70
CA LEU A 157 -17.55 -6.95 4.82
C LEU A 157 -17.18 -7.00 3.35
N ILE A 158 -16.19 -6.20 2.92
CA ILE A 158 -15.78 -6.13 1.51
C ILE A 158 -15.23 -7.48 1.05
N ARG A 159 -14.38 -8.13 1.85
CA ARG A 159 -13.80 -9.46 1.55
C ARG A 159 -14.88 -10.54 1.50
N TYR A 160 -15.83 -10.52 2.44
CA TYR A 160 -16.95 -11.46 2.46
C TYR A 160 -17.86 -11.30 1.25
N LEU A 161 -18.17 -10.06 0.85
CA LEU A 161 -18.97 -9.80 -0.36
C LEU A 161 -18.20 -10.21 -1.63
N ALA A 162 -16.90 -9.94 -1.71
CA ALA A 162 -16.06 -10.40 -2.81
C ALA A 162 -16.03 -11.93 -2.92
N PHE A 163 -15.96 -12.64 -1.79
CA PHE A 163 -16.07 -14.10 -1.75
C PHE A 163 -17.44 -14.59 -2.27
N LYS A 164 -18.53 -13.92 -1.90
CA LYS A 164 -19.87 -14.25 -2.43
C LYS A 164 -19.97 -14.04 -3.94
N VAL A 165 -19.34 -12.98 -4.45
CA VAL A 165 -19.21 -12.72 -5.89
C VAL A 165 -18.40 -13.83 -6.57
N LEU A 166 -17.28 -14.24 -5.97
CA LEU A 166 -16.47 -15.35 -6.45
C LEU A 166 -17.28 -16.65 -6.55
N GLN A 167 -18.05 -17.01 -5.50
CA GLN A 167 -18.92 -18.17 -5.52
C GLN A 167 -19.96 -18.10 -6.66
N LYS A 168 -20.57 -16.92 -6.88
CA LYS A 168 -21.58 -16.70 -7.92
C LYS A 168 -20.98 -16.69 -9.33
N GLY A 169 -19.75 -16.21 -9.49
CA GLY A 169 -18.99 -16.21 -10.74
C GLY A 169 -18.73 -17.63 -11.25
N GLY A 170 -18.52 -18.59 -10.34
CA GLY A 170 -18.27 -20.00 -10.67
C GLY A 170 -16.96 -20.20 -11.41
N LYS A 171 -16.91 -21.24 -12.25
CA LYS A 171 -15.70 -21.67 -12.95
C LYS A 171 -15.43 -20.91 -14.27
N PHE A 172 -16.31 -19.99 -14.70
CA PHE A 172 -16.15 -19.26 -15.96
C PHE A 172 -15.40 -17.95 -15.75
N GLY A 173 -14.21 -17.79 -16.33
CA GLY A 173 -13.33 -16.64 -16.12
C GLY A 173 -13.93 -15.30 -16.56
N HIS A 174 -14.49 -15.21 -17.76
CA HIS A 174 -15.11 -13.98 -18.26
C HIS A 174 -16.32 -13.55 -17.40
N ARG A 175 -17.12 -14.50 -16.93
CA ARG A 175 -18.27 -14.22 -16.04
C ARG A 175 -17.80 -13.74 -14.67
N LEU A 176 -16.76 -14.35 -14.11
CA LEU A 176 -16.17 -13.92 -12.85
C LEU A 176 -15.54 -12.52 -12.99
N PHE A 177 -14.83 -12.28 -14.08
CA PHE A 177 -14.24 -10.96 -14.37
C PHE A 177 -15.32 -9.88 -14.43
N PHE A 178 -16.45 -10.14 -15.12
CA PHE A 178 -17.58 -9.21 -15.16
C PHE A 178 -18.19 -8.98 -13.77
N TYR A 179 -18.43 -10.02 -12.99
CA TYR A 179 -19.03 -9.86 -11.66
C TYR A 179 -18.14 -9.12 -10.70
N LEU A 180 -16.83 -9.35 -10.72
CA LEU A 180 -15.86 -8.60 -9.90
C LEU A 180 -15.75 -7.15 -10.37
N TYR A 181 -15.73 -6.91 -11.69
CA TYR A 181 -15.72 -5.58 -12.26
C TYR A 181 -16.95 -4.77 -11.81
N ALA A 182 -18.15 -5.32 -11.98
CA ALA A 182 -19.41 -4.69 -11.56
C ALA A 182 -19.49 -4.49 -10.05
N PHE A 183 -18.98 -5.45 -9.27
CA PHE A 183 -18.90 -5.37 -7.82
C PHE A 183 -18.01 -4.22 -7.35
N PHE A 184 -16.79 -4.13 -7.87
CA PHE A 184 -15.87 -3.04 -7.51
C PHE A 184 -16.36 -1.69 -8.00
N PHE A 185 -17.02 -1.62 -9.15
CA PHE A 185 -17.69 -0.41 -9.62
C PHE A 185 -18.78 0.04 -8.63
N SER A 186 -19.67 -0.85 -8.26
CA SER A 186 -20.77 -0.52 -7.35
C SER A 186 -20.27 -0.09 -5.98
N LEU A 187 -19.33 -0.81 -5.38
CA LEU A 187 -18.78 -0.44 -4.09
C LEU A 187 -17.94 0.84 -4.14
N GLY A 188 -17.12 1.02 -5.20
CA GLY A 188 -16.31 2.21 -5.39
C GLY A 188 -17.15 3.49 -5.50
N THR A 189 -18.38 3.39 -6.01
CA THR A 189 -19.31 4.50 -6.06
C THR A 189 -19.73 4.98 -4.67
N PHE A 190 -20.05 4.07 -3.75
CA PHE A 190 -20.62 4.43 -2.45
C PHE A 190 -19.58 4.55 -1.33
N ILE A 191 -18.59 3.68 -1.31
CA ILE A 191 -17.58 3.61 -0.23
C ILE A 191 -16.36 4.46 -0.56
N GLY A 192 -16.11 4.73 -1.84
CA GLY A 192 -14.92 5.42 -2.33
C GLY A 192 -13.84 4.47 -2.84
N ASN A 193 -12.82 5.03 -3.50
CA ASN A 193 -11.77 4.25 -4.13
C ASN A 193 -10.79 3.61 -3.12
N ASP A 194 -10.41 4.32 -2.06
CA ASP A 194 -9.31 3.90 -1.17
C ASP A 194 -9.59 2.60 -0.41
N PRO A 195 -10.75 2.38 0.26
CA PRO A 195 -11.05 1.11 0.91
C PRO A 195 -11.19 -0.05 -0.09
N ILE A 196 -11.74 0.24 -1.28
CA ILE A 196 -11.88 -0.76 -2.34
C ILE A 196 -10.53 -1.18 -2.89
N ILE A 197 -9.59 -0.24 -3.03
CA ILE A 197 -8.22 -0.54 -3.45
C ILE A 197 -7.49 -1.32 -2.36
N LEU A 198 -7.65 -0.94 -1.08
CA LEU A 198 -7.00 -1.60 0.03
C LEU A 198 -7.38 -3.08 0.13
N SER A 199 -8.67 -3.39 0.25
CA SER A 199 -9.14 -4.77 0.39
C SER A 199 -9.25 -5.51 -0.93
N GLY A 200 -9.74 -4.87 -1.98
CA GLY A 200 -9.95 -5.50 -3.27
C GLY A 200 -8.65 -5.96 -3.92
N THR A 201 -7.59 -5.14 -3.88
CA THR A 201 -6.29 -5.52 -4.42
C THR A 201 -5.68 -6.70 -3.66
N ALA A 202 -5.75 -6.69 -2.33
CA ALA A 202 -5.29 -7.79 -1.49
C ALA A 202 -6.07 -9.08 -1.80
N PHE A 203 -7.41 -9.00 -1.86
CA PHE A 203 -8.27 -10.13 -2.22
C PHE A 203 -7.92 -10.71 -3.60
N LEU A 204 -7.75 -9.87 -4.63
CA LEU A 204 -7.40 -10.32 -5.97
C LEU A 204 -6.00 -10.92 -6.05
N ALA A 205 -5.03 -10.37 -5.33
CA ALA A 205 -3.68 -10.92 -5.26
C ALA A 205 -3.68 -12.34 -4.66
N TYR A 206 -4.49 -12.59 -3.64
CA TYR A 206 -4.66 -13.92 -3.06
C TYR A 206 -5.45 -14.86 -3.99
N MET A 207 -6.58 -14.37 -4.55
CA MET A 207 -7.41 -15.16 -5.46
C MET A 207 -6.60 -15.75 -6.62
N THR A 208 -5.70 -14.94 -7.19
CA THR A 208 -4.87 -15.41 -8.31
C THR A 208 -3.80 -16.41 -7.88
N ARG A 209 -3.29 -16.35 -6.65
CA ARG A 209 -2.35 -17.34 -6.12
C ARG A 209 -3.00 -18.70 -5.85
N VAL A 210 -4.26 -18.69 -5.47
CA VAL A 210 -5.05 -19.87 -5.15
C VAL A 210 -5.59 -20.58 -6.40
N SER A 211 -5.65 -19.88 -7.52
CA SER A 211 -6.03 -20.42 -8.81
C SER A 211 -4.85 -21.11 -9.46
N SER A 212 -5.04 -22.34 -9.98
CA SER A 212 -3.98 -23.12 -10.61
C SER A 212 -3.64 -22.65 -12.03
N ASN A 213 -4.55 -21.92 -12.67
CA ASN A 213 -4.41 -21.54 -14.09
C ASN A 213 -4.40 -20.03 -14.36
N ILE A 214 -4.41 -19.17 -13.33
CA ILE A 214 -4.12 -17.74 -13.48
C ILE A 214 -2.63 -17.52 -13.18
N ILE A 215 -1.85 -17.37 -14.23
CA ILE A 215 -0.39 -17.21 -14.10
C ILE A 215 -0.03 -15.82 -13.56
N HIS A 216 -0.73 -14.77 -14.02
CA HIS A 216 -0.45 -13.40 -13.63
C HIS A 216 -1.72 -12.65 -13.18
N PRO A 217 -1.70 -12.01 -11.99
CA PRO A 217 -2.85 -11.26 -11.48
C PRO A 217 -3.13 -9.95 -12.23
N ARG A 218 -2.33 -9.61 -13.24
CA ARG A 218 -2.28 -8.32 -13.92
C ARG A 218 -3.65 -7.82 -14.38
N ALA A 219 -4.41 -8.62 -15.11
CA ALA A 219 -5.73 -8.22 -15.62
C ALA A 219 -6.69 -7.83 -14.50
N TRP A 220 -6.71 -8.63 -13.45
CA TRP A 220 -7.62 -8.50 -12.31
C TRP A 220 -7.33 -7.26 -11.47
N ILE A 221 -6.06 -7.07 -11.08
CA ILE A 221 -5.66 -5.96 -10.21
C ILE A 221 -5.67 -4.60 -10.93
N PHE A 222 -5.30 -4.55 -12.22
CA PHE A 222 -5.36 -3.30 -12.99
C PHE A 222 -6.80 -2.91 -13.34
N ALA A 223 -7.65 -3.87 -13.70
CA ALA A 223 -9.07 -3.61 -13.94
C ALA A 223 -9.77 -3.10 -12.68
N GLN A 224 -9.50 -3.72 -11.51
CA GLN A 224 -10.02 -3.28 -10.22
C GLN A 224 -9.55 -1.86 -9.88
N PHE A 225 -8.27 -1.55 -10.06
CA PHE A 225 -7.70 -0.23 -9.78
C PHE A 225 -8.33 0.84 -10.67
N ALA A 226 -8.45 0.58 -11.97
CA ALA A 226 -9.08 1.51 -12.91
C ALA A 226 -10.57 1.73 -12.59
N VAL A 227 -11.34 0.65 -12.39
CA VAL A 227 -12.77 0.75 -12.15
C VAL A 227 -13.12 1.42 -10.82
N ALA A 228 -12.32 1.21 -9.77
CA ALA A 228 -12.51 1.88 -8.48
C ALA A 228 -12.36 3.40 -8.60
N ASN A 229 -11.33 3.86 -9.32
CA ASN A 229 -11.12 5.30 -9.56
C ASN A 229 -12.18 5.91 -10.51
N ILE A 230 -12.66 5.17 -11.50
CA ILE A 230 -13.76 5.60 -12.37
C ILE A 230 -15.05 5.73 -11.56
N ALA A 231 -15.40 4.72 -10.78
CA ALA A 231 -16.62 4.69 -9.99
C ALA A 231 -16.68 5.82 -8.95
N SER A 232 -15.54 6.14 -8.32
CA SER A 232 -15.45 7.21 -7.33
C SER A 232 -15.69 8.61 -7.87
N ALA A 233 -15.74 8.79 -9.20
CA ALA A 233 -16.09 10.06 -9.82
C ALA A 233 -17.60 10.40 -9.73
N ILE A 234 -18.47 9.45 -9.34
CA ILE A 234 -19.93 9.67 -9.35
C ILE A 234 -20.40 10.52 -8.17
N LEU A 235 -19.94 10.20 -6.95
CA LEU A 235 -20.39 10.90 -5.74
C LEU A 235 -19.30 11.85 -5.22
N VAL A 236 -19.72 13.00 -4.70
CA VAL A 236 -18.80 13.95 -4.07
C VAL A 236 -18.07 13.31 -2.89
N SER A 237 -18.74 12.46 -2.12
CA SER A 237 -18.20 11.78 -0.93
C SER A 237 -17.19 10.68 -1.24
N SER A 238 -17.13 10.20 -2.48
CA SER A 238 -16.32 9.03 -2.82
C SER A 238 -14.85 9.33 -3.09
N ASN A 239 -14.49 10.61 -3.28
CA ASN A 239 -13.11 11.04 -3.55
C ASN A 239 -12.89 12.49 -3.07
N PRO A 240 -11.80 12.80 -2.36
CA PRO A 240 -11.50 14.17 -1.91
C PRO A 240 -11.39 15.19 -3.04
N THR A 241 -10.99 14.77 -4.26
CA THR A 241 -10.97 15.67 -5.44
C THR A 241 -12.34 16.20 -5.80
N ASN A 242 -13.38 15.37 -5.69
CA ASN A 242 -14.75 15.78 -5.98
C ASN A 242 -15.26 16.82 -4.98
N LEU A 243 -14.85 16.68 -3.71
CA LEU A 243 -15.22 17.62 -2.67
C LEU A 243 -14.56 19.00 -2.88
N VAL A 244 -13.25 19.02 -3.23
CA VAL A 244 -12.54 20.24 -3.59
C VAL A 244 -13.25 20.95 -4.75
N LEU A 245 -13.62 20.19 -5.78
CA LEU A 245 -14.28 20.74 -6.96
C LEU A 245 -15.70 21.25 -6.64
N ALA A 246 -16.48 20.48 -5.90
CA ALA A 246 -17.83 20.86 -5.51
C ALA A 246 -17.83 22.13 -4.66
N GLY A 247 -16.89 22.25 -3.69
CA GLY A 247 -16.71 23.45 -2.88
C GLY A 247 -16.27 24.65 -3.73
N ALA A 248 -15.28 24.47 -4.62
CA ALA A 248 -14.74 25.58 -5.44
C ALA A 248 -15.78 26.28 -6.33
N PHE A 249 -16.83 25.55 -6.74
CA PHE A 249 -17.87 26.06 -7.66
C PHE A 249 -19.28 26.03 -7.05
N ASN A 250 -19.39 25.87 -5.73
CA ASN A 250 -20.66 25.77 -5.01
C ASN A 250 -21.65 24.78 -5.63
N ILE A 251 -21.15 23.62 -6.06
CA ILE A 251 -21.97 22.59 -6.70
C ILE A 251 -22.65 21.74 -5.64
N ARG A 252 -23.97 21.72 -5.63
CA ARG A 252 -24.71 20.80 -4.77
C ARG A 252 -24.36 19.35 -5.09
N PHE A 253 -24.26 18.52 -4.06
CA PHE A 253 -23.86 17.11 -4.22
C PHE A 253 -24.77 16.34 -5.18
N ILE A 254 -26.08 16.65 -5.16
CA ILE A 254 -27.05 16.05 -6.07
C ILE A 254 -26.82 16.48 -7.53
N ASP A 255 -26.51 17.76 -7.75
CA ASP A 255 -26.24 18.29 -9.09
C ASP A 255 -24.92 17.74 -9.65
N TYR A 256 -23.89 17.63 -8.79
CA TYR A 256 -22.66 16.97 -9.16
C TYR A 256 -22.91 15.53 -9.61
N THR A 257 -23.60 14.75 -8.78
CA THR A 257 -23.92 13.35 -9.07
C THR A 257 -24.76 13.21 -10.34
N ALA A 258 -25.80 14.04 -10.52
CA ALA A 258 -26.66 14.00 -11.69
C ALA A 258 -25.88 14.27 -12.99
N ASN A 259 -24.86 15.12 -12.96
CA ASN A 259 -24.04 15.42 -14.13
C ASN A 259 -22.90 14.41 -14.35
N MET A 260 -22.44 13.70 -13.30
CA MET A 260 -21.32 12.76 -13.40
C MET A 260 -21.78 11.31 -13.65
N ILE A 261 -22.98 10.91 -13.23
CA ILE A 261 -23.42 9.52 -13.28
C ILE A 261 -23.46 8.97 -14.72
N VAL A 262 -23.97 9.74 -15.69
CA VAL A 262 -24.13 9.27 -17.07
C VAL A 262 -22.77 9.09 -17.75
N PRO A 263 -21.86 10.07 -17.81
CA PRO A 263 -20.57 9.87 -18.45
C PRO A 263 -19.73 8.78 -17.77
N VAL A 264 -19.81 8.64 -16.45
CA VAL A 264 -19.04 7.63 -15.70
C VAL A 264 -19.58 6.23 -15.93
N VAL A 265 -20.91 6.01 -15.83
CA VAL A 265 -21.53 4.69 -16.04
C VAL A 265 -21.30 4.21 -17.48
N ILE A 266 -21.49 5.08 -18.46
CA ILE A 266 -21.26 4.71 -19.87
C ILE A 266 -19.79 4.42 -20.12
N THR A 267 -18.87 5.19 -19.52
CA THR A 267 -17.43 4.89 -19.57
C THR A 267 -17.16 3.50 -19.02
N ALA A 268 -17.72 3.14 -17.86
CA ALA A 268 -17.53 1.82 -17.26
C ALA A 268 -18.08 0.69 -18.14
N ILE A 269 -19.25 0.89 -18.75
CA ILE A 269 -19.87 -0.09 -19.65
C ILE A 269 -18.99 -0.32 -20.90
N VAL A 270 -18.48 0.74 -21.51
CA VAL A 270 -17.64 0.65 -22.71
C VAL A 270 -16.25 0.11 -22.38
N LEU A 271 -15.71 0.48 -21.21
CA LEU A 271 -14.39 0.03 -20.79
C LEU A 271 -14.35 -1.47 -20.54
N PHE A 272 -15.41 -2.09 -20.02
CA PHE A 272 -15.44 -3.51 -19.73
C PHE A 272 -15.07 -4.41 -20.93
N PRO A 273 -15.77 -4.36 -22.09
CA PRO A 273 -15.38 -5.16 -23.24
C PRO A 273 -14.00 -4.77 -23.80
N PHE A 274 -13.61 -3.50 -23.69
CA PHE A 274 -12.29 -3.05 -24.10
C PHE A 274 -11.18 -3.70 -23.25
N LEU A 275 -11.37 -3.79 -21.93
CA LEU A 275 -10.44 -4.51 -21.05
C LEU A 275 -10.39 -6.00 -21.39
N LEU A 276 -11.55 -6.64 -21.57
CA LEU A 276 -11.63 -8.09 -21.78
C LEU A 276 -11.08 -8.54 -23.12
N TYR A 277 -11.38 -7.79 -24.21
CA TYR A 277 -11.09 -8.24 -25.57
C TYR A 277 -9.92 -7.54 -26.23
N ILE A 278 -9.39 -6.44 -25.66
CA ILE A 278 -8.28 -5.68 -26.25
C ILE A 278 -7.09 -5.60 -25.31
N VAL A 279 -7.26 -5.09 -24.09
CA VAL A 279 -6.13 -4.88 -23.17
C VAL A 279 -5.63 -6.19 -22.56
N PHE A 280 -6.56 -7.07 -22.15
CA PHE A 280 -6.31 -8.34 -21.49
C PHE A 280 -6.86 -9.53 -22.27
N ALA A 281 -6.78 -9.48 -23.60
CA ALA A 281 -7.29 -10.51 -24.49
C ALA A 281 -6.58 -11.87 -24.39
N ASP A 282 -5.50 -11.96 -23.61
CA ASP A 282 -4.70 -13.16 -23.41
C ASP A 282 -5.39 -14.13 -22.42
N GLU A 283 -5.62 -15.37 -22.83
CA GLU A 283 -6.20 -16.43 -22.00
C GLU A 283 -5.34 -16.77 -20.76
N THR A 284 -4.05 -16.47 -20.77
CA THR A 284 -3.17 -16.64 -19.60
C THR A 284 -3.48 -15.62 -18.50
N LEU A 285 -4.09 -14.47 -18.85
CA LEU A 285 -4.51 -13.43 -17.93
C LEU A 285 -5.95 -13.62 -17.43
N ILE A 286 -6.87 -14.00 -18.35
CA ILE A 286 -8.29 -14.26 -18.04
C ILE A 286 -8.67 -15.59 -18.70
N PRO A 287 -8.40 -16.74 -18.06
CA PRO A 287 -8.71 -18.05 -18.62
C PRO A 287 -10.22 -18.24 -18.75
N LEU A 288 -10.65 -18.97 -19.78
CA LEU A 288 -12.06 -19.32 -20.01
C LEU A 288 -12.66 -20.09 -18.83
N SER A 289 -11.88 -21.02 -18.26
CA SER A 289 -12.28 -21.79 -17.07
C SER A 289 -11.25 -21.60 -15.97
N ILE A 290 -11.68 -21.19 -14.79
CA ILE A 290 -10.82 -21.02 -13.61
C ILE A 290 -10.88 -22.28 -12.76
N GLN A 291 -9.70 -22.82 -12.45
CA GLN A 291 -9.53 -23.94 -11.54
C GLN A 291 -9.01 -23.41 -10.21
N MET A 292 -9.83 -23.46 -9.18
CA MET A 292 -9.46 -23.08 -7.82
C MET A 292 -9.14 -24.33 -7.00
N HIS A 293 -8.13 -24.28 -6.17
CA HIS A 293 -7.88 -25.31 -5.18
C HIS A 293 -9.06 -25.37 -4.18
N GLU A 294 -9.51 -26.56 -3.87
CA GLU A 294 -10.56 -26.75 -2.87
C GLU A 294 -9.94 -26.82 -1.47
N LEU A 295 -10.60 -26.16 -0.52
CA LEU A 295 -10.24 -26.29 0.90
C LEU A 295 -10.59 -27.70 1.39
N SER A 296 -9.72 -28.25 2.26
CA SER A 296 -10.05 -29.48 2.98
C SER A 296 -11.30 -29.27 3.86
N GLU A 297 -12.07 -30.31 4.08
CA GLU A 297 -13.29 -30.24 4.92
C GLU A 297 -12.98 -29.76 6.35
N GLU A 298 -11.80 -30.12 6.88
CA GLU A 298 -11.32 -29.64 8.17
C GLU A 298 -11.10 -28.13 8.21
N ALA A 299 -10.50 -27.57 7.13
CA ALA A 299 -10.27 -26.12 7.01
C ALA A 299 -11.57 -25.34 6.79
N LYS A 300 -12.55 -25.92 6.09
CA LYS A 300 -13.92 -25.34 5.96
C LYS A 300 -14.65 -25.29 7.28
N ALA A 301 -14.44 -26.27 8.17
CA ALA A 301 -15.07 -26.36 9.48
C ALA A 301 -14.45 -25.42 10.53
N ARG A 302 -13.25 -24.90 10.30
CA ARG A 302 -12.60 -23.96 11.23
C ARG A 302 -13.35 -22.63 11.27
N LYS A 303 -13.54 -22.10 12.48
CA LYS A 303 -14.11 -20.75 12.66
C LYS A 303 -13.07 -19.73 12.16
N PRO A 304 -13.43 -18.84 11.23
CA PRO A 304 -12.52 -17.80 10.74
C PRO A 304 -12.11 -16.87 11.88
N VAL A 305 -10.82 -16.60 11.98
CA VAL A 305 -10.24 -15.72 12.99
C VAL A 305 -10.17 -14.29 12.45
N ASN A 306 -10.39 -13.30 13.31
CA ASN A 306 -10.31 -11.90 12.95
C ASN A 306 -8.85 -11.52 12.56
N PRO A 307 -8.57 -11.16 11.31
CA PRO A 307 -7.21 -10.83 10.85
C PRO A 307 -6.68 -9.51 11.43
N ASN A 308 -7.52 -8.71 12.06
CA ASN A 308 -7.11 -7.45 12.68
C ASN A 308 -6.43 -7.67 14.05
N ILE A 309 -6.57 -8.86 14.64
CA ILE A 309 -5.91 -9.21 15.90
C ILE A 309 -4.43 -9.51 15.60
N PRO A 310 -3.48 -8.85 16.28
CA PRO A 310 -2.06 -9.12 16.08
C PRO A 310 -1.72 -10.59 16.33
N HIS A 311 -0.94 -11.18 15.42
CA HIS A 311 -0.50 -12.59 15.50
C HIS A 311 -1.64 -13.63 15.52
N ALA A 312 -2.84 -13.26 15.06
CA ALA A 312 -4.01 -14.13 15.08
C ALA A 312 -3.81 -15.47 14.35
N ARG A 313 -2.90 -15.54 13.40
CA ARG A 313 -2.57 -16.72 12.60
C ARG A 313 -1.32 -17.47 13.09
N GLY A 314 -0.68 -17.02 14.17
CA GLY A 314 0.51 -17.65 14.71
C GLY A 314 1.64 -17.76 13.67
N ASN A 315 2.34 -18.90 13.67
CA ASN A 315 3.47 -19.16 12.75
C ASN A 315 3.11 -19.02 11.25
N ALA A 316 1.85 -19.15 10.91
CA ALA A 316 1.37 -18.98 9.54
C ALA A 316 1.58 -17.56 8.98
N GLU A 317 1.53 -16.55 9.85
CA GLU A 317 1.75 -15.15 9.50
C GLU A 317 3.20 -14.88 9.09
N GLU A 318 4.18 -15.49 9.79
CA GLU A 318 5.60 -15.40 9.42
C GLU A 318 5.96 -16.17 8.15
N GLN A 319 5.29 -17.30 7.89
CA GLN A 319 5.52 -18.10 6.69
C GLN A 319 4.98 -17.44 5.43
N GLU A 320 4.01 -16.52 5.54
CA GLU A 320 3.49 -15.75 4.40
C GLU A 320 4.55 -14.77 3.85
N ASP A 321 5.42 -14.26 4.72
CA ASP A 321 6.48 -13.32 4.37
C ASP A 321 7.74 -14.04 3.82
N ASP A 322 7.84 -15.38 3.93
CA ASP A 322 8.99 -16.14 3.47
C ASP A 322 8.79 -16.66 2.04
N PRO A 323 9.57 -16.18 1.03
CA PRO A 323 9.44 -16.58 -0.35
C PRO A 323 9.80 -18.06 -0.63
N THR A 324 10.43 -18.76 0.32
CA THR A 324 10.87 -20.14 0.17
C THR A 324 9.76 -21.17 0.44
N ASN A 325 8.72 -20.83 1.18
CA ASN A 325 7.62 -21.71 1.59
C ASN A 325 6.33 -21.53 0.75
N SER A 326 6.44 -21.72 -0.56
CA SER A 326 5.35 -21.37 -1.50
C SER A 326 4.05 -22.19 -1.36
N GLU A 327 4.09 -23.43 -0.88
CA GLU A 327 2.88 -24.28 -0.76
C GLU A 327 2.06 -23.99 0.50
N GLN A 328 2.71 -23.80 1.64
CA GLN A 328 2.01 -23.44 2.88
C GLN A 328 1.41 -22.04 2.82
N SER A 329 2.13 -21.07 2.22
CA SER A 329 1.59 -19.73 1.99
C SER A 329 0.37 -19.73 1.05
N LYS A 330 0.32 -20.65 0.07
CA LYS A 330 -0.85 -20.84 -0.79
C LYS A 330 -2.05 -21.41 -0.03
N LEU A 331 -1.83 -22.38 0.87
CA LEU A 331 -2.92 -22.95 1.69
C LEU A 331 -3.53 -21.93 2.63
N LEU A 332 -2.71 -21.07 3.24
CA LEU A 332 -3.18 -19.99 4.12
C LEU A 332 -3.95 -18.92 3.35
N SER A 333 -3.45 -18.56 2.17
CA SER A 333 -4.15 -17.63 1.27
C SER A 333 -5.50 -18.23 0.82
N LEU A 334 -5.57 -19.54 0.61
CA LEU A 334 -6.79 -20.27 0.27
C LEU A 334 -7.82 -20.21 1.41
N GLU A 335 -7.38 -20.44 2.64
CA GLU A 335 -8.28 -20.39 3.81
C GLU A 335 -8.85 -18.97 4.00
N GLU A 336 -8.05 -17.92 3.82
CA GLU A 336 -8.49 -16.52 3.94
C GLU A 336 -9.56 -16.14 2.89
N ILE A 337 -9.45 -16.65 1.67
CA ILE A 337 -10.40 -16.34 0.59
C ILE A 337 -11.67 -17.18 0.71
N MET A 338 -11.51 -18.47 1.00
CA MET A 338 -12.64 -19.43 0.96
C MET A 338 -13.43 -19.47 2.27
N ASN A 339 -12.84 -18.96 3.38
CA ASN A 339 -13.49 -18.84 4.68
C ASN A 339 -13.22 -17.46 5.31
N PRO A 340 -13.68 -16.35 4.66
CA PRO A 340 -13.39 -15.00 5.11
C PRO A 340 -14.06 -14.69 6.45
N PHE A 341 -13.30 -14.03 7.32
CA PHE A 341 -13.85 -13.46 8.55
C PHE A 341 -14.89 -12.37 8.24
N LEU A 342 -15.96 -12.36 9.00
CA LEU A 342 -16.99 -11.32 8.97
C LEU A 342 -17.48 -11.01 10.38
N ASP A 343 -17.22 -9.80 10.85
CA ASP A 343 -17.93 -9.24 11.98
C ASP A 343 -19.29 -8.69 11.53
N LYS A 344 -20.35 -9.46 11.77
CA LYS A 344 -21.71 -9.08 11.36
C LYS A 344 -22.21 -7.84 12.08
N GLY A 345 -21.82 -7.65 13.35
CA GLY A 345 -22.22 -6.50 14.16
C GLY A 345 -21.59 -5.21 13.63
N GLY A 346 -20.26 -5.21 13.51
CA GLY A 346 -19.50 -4.06 12.98
C GLY A 346 -19.87 -3.74 11.54
N ALA A 347 -20.01 -4.77 10.68
CA ALA A 347 -20.44 -4.60 9.29
C ALA A 347 -21.83 -3.97 9.15
N GLY A 348 -22.81 -4.48 9.91
CA GLY A 348 -24.19 -3.95 9.88
C GLY A 348 -24.28 -2.53 10.44
N PHE A 349 -23.63 -2.27 11.57
CA PHE A 349 -23.61 -0.94 12.18
C PHE A 349 -22.88 0.07 11.29
N GLY A 350 -21.71 -0.28 10.76
CA GLY A 350 -20.95 0.58 9.84
C GLY A 350 -21.73 0.90 8.57
N ALA A 351 -22.38 -0.08 7.95
CA ALA A 351 -23.22 0.13 6.78
C ALA A 351 -24.42 1.05 7.09
N LEU A 352 -25.05 0.91 8.26
CA LEU A 352 -26.12 1.79 8.71
C LEU A 352 -25.65 3.24 8.91
N ILE A 353 -24.52 3.42 9.61
CA ILE A 353 -23.93 4.75 9.84
C ILE A 353 -23.54 5.42 8.52
N MET A 354 -22.89 4.67 7.60
CA MET A 354 -22.53 5.18 6.29
C MET A 354 -23.78 5.63 5.50
N ALA A 355 -24.81 4.78 5.44
CA ALA A 355 -26.05 5.13 4.74
C ALA A 355 -26.75 6.33 5.36
N ALA A 356 -26.86 6.39 6.69
CA ALA A 356 -27.43 7.54 7.41
C ALA A 356 -26.63 8.82 7.15
N THR A 357 -25.30 8.75 7.19
CA THR A 357 -24.41 9.88 6.91
C THR A 357 -24.62 10.40 5.48
N LEU A 358 -24.60 9.53 4.46
CA LEU A 358 -24.78 9.92 3.07
C LEU A 358 -26.17 10.51 2.82
N ILE A 359 -27.24 9.91 3.38
CA ILE A 359 -28.61 10.43 3.25
C ILE A 359 -28.72 11.81 3.94
N THR A 360 -28.14 11.96 5.13
CA THR A 360 -28.18 13.23 5.85
C THR A 360 -27.43 14.33 5.08
N ILE A 361 -26.24 14.03 4.53
CA ILE A 361 -25.48 14.96 3.69
C ILE A 361 -26.32 15.38 2.47
N LEU A 362 -26.93 14.43 1.78
CA LEU A 362 -27.76 14.74 0.62
C LEU A 362 -28.99 15.58 0.99
N ALA A 363 -29.64 15.28 2.13
CA ALA A 363 -30.80 15.99 2.60
C ALA A 363 -30.48 17.45 3.00
N ILE A 364 -29.40 17.64 3.78
CA ILE A 364 -28.94 18.99 4.17
C ILE A 364 -28.53 19.79 2.95
N ASN A 365 -27.75 19.19 2.04
CA ASN A 365 -27.30 19.86 0.82
C ASN A 365 -28.47 20.21 -0.12
N ALA A 366 -29.54 19.40 -0.14
CA ALA A 366 -30.76 19.71 -0.88
C ALA A 366 -31.59 20.83 -0.23
N ALA A 367 -31.61 20.88 1.11
CA ALA A 367 -32.37 21.87 1.89
C ALA A 367 -31.69 23.24 1.98
N SER A 368 -30.39 23.32 1.77
CA SER A 368 -29.53 24.50 2.05
C SER A 368 -29.72 25.68 1.06
N GLN A 369 -30.74 25.63 0.18
CA GLN A 369 -31.01 26.71 -0.78
C GLN A 369 -31.35 28.07 -0.14
N SER A 370 -31.62 28.15 1.16
CA SER A 370 -32.13 29.36 1.82
C SER A 370 -31.36 29.81 3.05
N THR A 371 -30.40 29.03 3.58
CA THR A 371 -29.85 29.28 4.93
C THR A 371 -28.33 29.42 5.02
N GLY A 372 -27.61 29.46 3.88
CA GLY A 372 -26.14 29.50 3.90
C GLY A 372 -25.53 28.10 3.97
N GLU A 373 -24.32 27.96 3.48
CA GLU A 373 -23.62 26.67 3.42
C GLU A 373 -23.16 26.24 4.82
N HIS A 374 -23.62 25.10 5.26
CA HIS A 374 -23.08 24.46 6.47
C HIS A 374 -21.93 23.53 6.08
N PRO A 375 -20.75 23.62 6.70
CA PRO A 375 -19.65 22.70 6.46
C PRO A 375 -20.08 21.25 6.61
N VAL A 376 -19.82 20.45 5.59
CA VAL A 376 -20.30 19.06 5.50
C VAL A 376 -19.75 18.18 6.62
N PHE A 377 -18.59 18.53 7.18
CA PHE A 377 -18.00 17.78 8.29
C PHE A 377 -18.83 17.85 9.58
N TYR A 378 -19.79 18.79 9.71
CA TYR A 378 -20.75 18.80 10.84
C TYR A 378 -21.62 17.53 10.88
N VAL A 379 -21.77 16.84 9.77
CA VAL A 379 -22.46 15.54 9.70
C VAL A 379 -21.49 14.38 9.86
N THR A 380 -20.36 14.42 9.16
CA THR A 380 -19.43 13.28 9.13
C THR A 380 -18.62 13.12 10.40
N LEU A 381 -18.29 14.23 11.10
CA LEU A 381 -17.53 14.17 12.34
C LEU A 381 -18.30 13.48 13.48
N PRO A 382 -19.57 13.83 13.79
CA PRO A 382 -20.37 13.07 14.75
C PRO A 382 -20.57 11.61 14.34
N ALA A 383 -20.80 11.33 13.05
CA ALA A 383 -20.97 9.97 12.55
C ALA A 383 -19.70 9.13 12.74
N ALA A 384 -18.52 9.67 12.40
CA ALA A 384 -17.24 9.03 12.63
C ALA A 384 -16.96 8.82 14.13
N PHE A 385 -17.32 9.79 14.97
CA PHE A 385 -17.18 9.66 16.43
C PHE A 385 -18.06 8.53 16.98
N VAL A 386 -19.31 8.42 16.52
CA VAL A 386 -20.22 7.32 16.91
C VAL A 386 -19.65 5.97 16.46
N MET A 387 -19.10 5.89 15.22
CA MET A 387 -18.44 4.69 14.72
C MET A 387 -17.20 4.34 15.55
N PHE A 388 -16.36 5.32 15.89
CA PHE A 388 -15.21 5.15 16.77
C PHE A 388 -15.61 4.60 18.15
N CYS A 389 -16.66 5.18 18.76
CA CYS A 389 -17.21 4.70 20.04
C CYS A 389 -17.68 3.25 19.93
N TRP A 390 -18.30 2.88 18.81
CA TRP A 390 -18.70 1.48 18.54
C TRP A 390 -17.48 0.56 18.49
N ASP A 391 -16.45 0.91 17.72
CA ASP A 391 -15.24 0.10 17.57
C ASP A 391 -14.52 -0.10 18.92
N ILE A 392 -14.46 0.95 19.75
CA ILE A 392 -13.90 0.89 21.11
C ILE A 392 -14.78 0.02 22.02
N ALA A 393 -16.09 0.23 22.03
CA ALA A 393 -17.00 -0.54 22.88
C ALA A 393 -16.99 -2.05 22.52
N PHE A 394 -17.04 -2.34 21.23
CA PHE A 394 -16.96 -3.71 20.73
C PHE A 394 -15.65 -4.39 21.10
N GLY A 395 -14.51 -3.70 20.89
CA GLY A 395 -13.20 -4.18 21.30
C GLY A 395 -13.10 -4.43 22.80
N TRP A 396 -13.66 -3.52 23.61
CA TRP A 396 -13.66 -3.68 25.07
C TRP A 396 -14.48 -4.87 25.55
N ILE A 397 -15.65 -5.11 24.94
CA ILE A 397 -16.50 -6.26 25.27
C ILE A 397 -15.78 -7.59 24.96
N HIS A 398 -15.07 -7.67 23.82
CA HIS A 398 -14.39 -8.89 23.37
C HIS A 398 -12.91 -8.96 23.78
N ARG A 399 -12.39 -8.03 24.62
CA ARG A 399 -10.97 -7.88 24.95
C ARG A 399 -10.30 -9.15 25.49
N GLU A 400 -11.03 -9.99 26.20
CA GLU A 400 -10.44 -11.21 26.77
C GLU A 400 -10.15 -12.27 25.69
N GLU A 401 -11.11 -12.44 24.76
CA GLU A 401 -10.98 -13.34 23.62
C GLU A 401 -9.85 -12.86 22.68
N THR A 402 -9.84 -11.56 22.32
CA THR A 402 -8.86 -10.99 21.39
C THR A 402 -7.45 -11.06 21.96
N ARG A 403 -7.26 -10.74 23.26
CA ARG A 403 -5.96 -10.84 23.92
C ARG A 403 -5.49 -12.29 24.08
N LYS A 404 -6.42 -13.24 24.27
CA LYS A 404 -6.09 -14.66 24.30
C LYS A 404 -5.56 -15.12 22.96
N ILE A 405 -6.29 -14.81 21.86
CA ILE A 405 -5.87 -15.14 20.48
C ILE A 405 -4.48 -14.55 20.19
N ALA A 406 -4.25 -13.27 20.50
CA ALA A 406 -2.98 -12.61 20.27
C ALA A 406 -1.81 -13.24 21.06
N ARG A 407 -2.05 -13.65 22.31
CA ARG A 407 -1.05 -14.32 23.15
C ARG A 407 -0.73 -15.73 22.66
N ASP A 408 -1.77 -16.49 22.30
CA ASP A 408 -1.59 -17.85 21.81
C ASP A 408 -0.83 -17.83 20.48
N GLY A 409 -1.18 -16.92 19.57
CA GLY A 409 -0.46 -16.75 18.31
C GLY A 409 1.01 -16.35 18.49
N ARG A 410 1.34 -15.45 19.42
CA ARG A 410 2.74 -15.14 19.75
C ARG A 410 3.53 -16.35 20.26
N ARG A 411 2.93 -17.13 21.15
CA ARG A 411 3.56 -18.35 21.66
C ARG A 411 3.85 -19.35 20.54
N ASP A 412 2.93 -19.46 19.57
CA ASP A 412 3.15 -20.32 18.40
C ASP A 412 4.30 -19.84 17.53
N ILE A 413 4.42 -18.51 17.32
CA ILE A 413 5.55 -17.91 16.59
C ILE A 413 6.88 -18.17 17.34
N GLU A 414 6.92 -17.90 18.66
CA GLU A 414 8.11 -18.11 19.47
C GLU A 414 8.54 -19.58 19.47
N ARG A 415 7.58 -20.51 19.57
CA ARG A 415 7.83 -21.95 19.50
C ARG A 415 8.41 -22.35 18.15
N ALA A 416 7.81 -21.87 17.06
CA ALA A 416 8.28 -22.17 15.72
C ALA A 416 9.66 -21.57 15.41
N ARG A 417 9.98 -20.41 15.97
CA ARG A 417 11.33 -19.82 15.89
C ARG A 417 12.36 -20.66 16.65
N ALA A 418 12.01 -21.08 17.85
CA ALA A 418 12.87 -21.96 18.66
C ALA A 418 13.12 -23.29 17.95
N GLU A 419 12.11 -23.90 17.35
CA GLU A 419 12.25 -25.14 16.56
C GLU A 419 13.13 -24.96 15.32
N ARG A 420 13.02 -23.81 14.62
CA ARG A 420 13.89 -23.50 13.47
C ARG A 420 15.35 -23.34 13.89
N LEU A 421 15.59 -22.59 14.96
CA LEU A 421 16.94 -22.42 15.50
C LEU A 421 17.54 -23.75 15.98
N ALA A 422 16.73 -24.63 16.58
CA ALA A 422 17.18 -25.94 17.01
C ALA A 422 17.62 -26.81 15.82
N ARG A 423 16.83 -26.82 14.71
CA ARG A 423 17.18 -27.54 13.48
C ARG A 423 18.45 -26.99 12.81
N GLU A 424 18.58 -25.66 12.73
CA GLU A 424 19.79 -25.03 12.19
C GLU A 424 21.03 -25.38 13.01
N LEU A 425 20.90 -25.46 14.35
CA LEU A 425 21.99 -25.89 15.20
C LEU A 425 22.33 -27.38 15.00
N GLU A 426 21.33 -28.26 14.91
CA GLU A 426 21.54 -29.70 14.61
C GLU A 426 22.21 -29.90 13.22
N GLU A 427 21.82 -29.14 12.20
CA GLU A 427 22.46 -29.18 10.89
C GLU A 427 23.93 -28.70 10.94
N LEU A 428 24.20 -27.62 11.68
CA LEU A 428 25.57 -27.13 11.88
C LEU A 428 26.44 -28.12 12.67
N GLU A 429 25.92 -28.76 13.72
CA GLU A 429 26.61 -29.79 14.48
C GLU A 429 26.83 -31.04 13.61
N GLY A 430 25.87 -31.42 12.76
CA GLY A 430 26.01 -32.50 11.80
C GLY A 430 27.12 -32.25 10.77
N ILE A 431 27.22 -31.02 10.23
CA ILE A 431 28.29 -30.63 9.31
C ILE A 431 29.65 -30.60 9.99
N THR A 432 29.72 -30.09 11.21
CA THR A 432 30.98 -30.03 12.00
C THR A 432 31.48 -31.42 12.39
N SER A 433 30.58 -32.33 12.77
CA SER A 433 30.93 -33.73 13.06
C SER A 433 31.39 -34.52 11.83
N SER A 434 30.79 -34.26 10.65
CA SER A 434 31.19 -34.83 9.38
C SER A 434 32.58 -34.34 8.92
N GLN A 435 32.88 -33.05 9.11
CA GLN A 435 34.20 -32.49 8.81
C GLN A 435 35.29 -32.97 9.74
N ASN A 436 34.97 -33.19 11.01
CA ASN A 436 35.91 -33.78 11.97
C ASN A 436 36.21 -35.26 11.68
N GLN A 437 35.21 -36.06 11.23
CA GLN A 437 35.43 -37.45 10.79
C GLN A 437 36.25 -37.53 9.52
N GLU A 438 36.10 -36.61 8.56
CA GLU A 438 36.97 -36.55 7.38
C GLU A 438 38.41 -36.13 7.70
N GLN A 439 38.62 -35.26 8.71
CA GLN A 439 39.96 -34.91 9.19
C GLN A 439 40.63 -36.04 9.97
N GLU A 440 39.89 -36.79 10.76
CA GLU A 440 40.42 -37.97 11.46
C GLU A 440 40.78 -39.12 10.49
N GLN A 441 40.00 -39.34 9.44
CA GLN A 441 40.34 -40.28 8.38
C GLN A 441 41.56 -39.87 7.56
N LYS A 442 41.80 -38.57 7.34
CA LYS A 442 43.01 -38.08 6.69
C LYS A 442 44.25 -38.15 7.57
N ASN A 443 44.10 -38.03 8.88
CA ASN A 443 45.20 -38.14 9.83
C ASN A 443 45.52 -39.59 10.23
N GLY A 444 44.55 -40.52 10.10
CA GLY A 444 44.73 -41.94 10.33
C GLY A 444 45.45 -42.73 9.21
N ALA A 445 45.59 -42.13 8.02
CA ALA A 445 46.23 -42.77 6.87
C ALA A 445 47.78 -42.54 6.80
N ASN A 446 48.37 -41.86 7.77
CA ASN A 446 49.78 -41.48 7.77
C ASN A 446 50.63 -42.09 8.91
N THR A 447 50.22 -43.27 9.44
CA THR A 447 51.03 -43.96 10.45
C THR A 447 51.12 -45.46 10.10
N GLN A 448 52.08 -45.83 9.29
CA GLN A 448 52.65 -47.19 9.25
C GLN A 448 54.12 -47.15 9.67
N PRO A 449 54.58 -48.08 10.51
CA PRO A 449 55.90 -48.05 11.12
C PRO A 449 56.99 -48.59 10.15
N SER A 450 58.05 -47.80 10.08
CA SER A 450 59.28 -48.15 9.40
C SER A 450 59.99 -49.31 10.08
N THR A 451 60.21 -50.44 9.37
CA THR A 451 61.27 -51.38 9.68
C THR A 451 62.35 -51.28 8.58
N SER A 452 63.53 -51.01 9.09
CA SER A 452 64.82 -50.98 8.45
C SER A 452 65.15 -52.18 7.58
N HIS A 453 65.69 -51.98 6.35
CA HIS A 453 66.88 -52.68 5.91
C HIS A 453 67.60 -51.92 4.80
N SER A 454 68.85 -51.69 5.10
CA SER A 454 69.94 -51.17 4.28
C SER A 454 70.22 -51.95 2.99
N ARG A 455 70.55 -51.30 1.90
CA ARG A 455 71.74 -51.45 1.06
C ARG A 455 71.53 -50.78 -0.30
N SER A 456 72.29 -49.78 -0.49
CA SER A 456 73.47 -49.55 -1.32
C SER A 456 73.29 -49.57 -2.84
N LEU A 457 73.78 -48.44 -3.36
CA LEU A 457 74.54 -48.26 -4.64
C LEU A 457 73.74 -48.37 -5.97
N ASP A 458 73.73 -47.43 -6.73
CA ASP A 458 74.59 -46.76 -7.64
C ASP A 458 73.88 -46.13 -8.84
N THR A 459 74.30 -44.94 -9.07
CA THR A 459 74.74 -44.35 -10.33
C THR A 459 73.80 -44.05 -11.47
N LYS A 460 73.83 -42.76 -11.73
CA LYS A 460 73.89 -42.08 -13.06
C LYS A 460 72.56 -41.92 -13.84
N SER A 461 72.32 -40.69 -13.97
CA SER A 461 72.63 -39.85 -15.14
C SER A 461 71.47 -39.44 -15.97
N GLN A 462 71.38 -38.12 -15.97
CA GLN A 462 71.12 -37.26 -17.12
C GLN A 462 69.75 -37.15 -17.73
N ASN A 463 69.38 -35.96 -17.53
CA ASN A 463 68.98 -34.96 -18.56
C ASN A 463 67.55 -34.89 -19.03
N GLN A 464 67.14 -33.78 -18.78
CA GLN A 464 66.72 -32.63 -19.64
C GLN A 464 65.24 -32.52 -19.90
N ASN A 465 64.84 -31.40 -19.48
CA ASN A 465 64.02 -30.39 -20.19
C ASN A 465 62.60 -30.88 -20.58
N ASP A 466 61.58 -30.16 -20.46
CA ASP A 466 61.37 -28.71 -20.44
C ASP A 466 59.94 -28.43 -20.02
N THR A 467 59.80 -27.32 -19.31
CA THR A 467 58.88 -26.20 -19.54
C THR A 467 57.38 -26.47 -19.50
N THR A 468 56.80 -25.84 -18.64
CA THR A 468 56.05 -24.60 -18.60
C THR A 468 54.61 -24.74 -18.16
N SER A 469 54.37 -24.01 -17.13
CA SER A 469 53.35 -22.96 -16.92
C SER A 469 51.93 -23.45 -16.79
N GLY A 470 51.27 -23.20 -15.77
CA GLY A 470 51.12 -21.97 -14.98
C GLY A 470 49.91 -21.19 -15.44
N ILE A 471 49.28 -20.59 -14.50
CA ILE A 471 48.40 -19.42 -14.67
C ILE A 471 46.90 -19.77 -14.55
N ARG A 472 46.21 -19.49 -13.46
CA ARG A 472 45.81 -18.20 -12.86
C ARG A 472 45.33 -17.19 -13.90
N SER A 473 44.08 -16.76 -13.71
CA SER A 473 43.63 -15.35 -13.68
C SER A 473 42.14 -15.30 -13.91
N ARG A 474 41.35 -14.70 -13.10
CA ARG A 474 41.19 -13.29 -12.65
C ARG A 474 41.00 -12.29 -13.79
N ALA A 475 39.99 -11.49 -13.52
CA ALA A 475 39.69 -10.10 -13.87
C ALA A 475 38.68 -9.90 -14.97
N SER A 476 37.57 -9.25 -14.74
CA SER A 476 37.24 -7.86 -14.41
C SER A 476 37.51 -6.88 -15.56
N LEU A 477 36.47 -6.07 -15.75
CA LEU A 477 36.41 -4.67 -16.14
C LEU A 477 35.95 -4.32 -17.56
N ALA A 478 34.79 -3.70 -17.58
CA ALA A 478 34.53 -2.29 -17.92
C ALA A 478 34.59 -1.89 -19.41
N GLY A 479 33.50 -1.28 -19.79
CA GLY A 479 33.53 0.03 -20.40
C GLY A 479 33.16 0.14 -21.87
N SER A 480 32.16 0.97 -22.07
CA SER A 480 32.07 2.01 -23.11
C SER A 480 31.47 1.68 -24.47
N ASN A 481 30.31 2.28 -24.64
CA ASN A 481 29.77 2.96 -25.82
C ASN A 481 30.39 2.73 -27.19
N THR A 482 29.56 2.46 -28.16
CA THR A 482 29.23 3.37 -29.28
C THR A 482 28.23 2.73 -30.22
N ASP A 483 27.35 3.58 -30.71
CA ASP A 483 26.38 3.39 -31.79
C ASP A 483 27.00 2.81 -33.06
N VAL A 484 26.19 2.09 -33.85
CA VAL A 484 25.99 2.31 -35.30
C VAL A 484 24.83 1.43 -35.80
N GLU A 485 23.96 2.08 -36.55
CA GLU A 485 22.88 1.60 -37.41
C GLU A 485 23.31 0.50 -38.40
N THR A 486 22.46 -0.39 -38.83
CA THR A 486 21.86 -0.49 -40.18
C THR A 486 21.40 -1.91 -40.51
N THR A 487 20.11 -2.02 -40.83
CA THR A 487 19.42 -2.65 -41.99
C THR A 487 19.47 -4.14 -42.28
N ILE A 488 18.24 -4.70 -42.30
CA ILE A 488 17.59 -5.62 -43.28
C ILE A 488 18.16 -7.03 -43.47
N GLY A 489 17.25 -8.01 -43.31
CA GLY A 489 17.40 -9.33 -43.86
C GLY A 489 16.35 -10.34 -43.37
N THR A 490 15.26 -10.38 -44.10
CA THR A 490 14.28 -11.49 -44.13
C THR A 490 14.92 -12.81 -44.52
N GLU A 491 14.65 -13.87 -43.74
CA GLU A 491 14.46 -15.19 -44.36
C GLU A 491 13.64 -16.13 -43.45
N LYS A 492 12.64 -16.72 -44.09
CA LYS A 492 11.80 -17.82 -43.58
C LYS A 492 12.57 -19.12 -43.63
N ALA A 493 12.49 -19.96 -42.59
CA ALA A 493 12.56 -21.38 -42.73
C ALA A 493 11.68 -22.11 -41.72
N SER A 494 10.70 -22.74 -42.24
CA SER A 494 9.80 -23.73 -41.69
C SER A 494 10.54 -25.05 -41.43
N ILE A 495 10.36 -25.66 -40.24
CA ILE A 495 10.48 -27.12 -40.10
C ILE A 495 9.48 -27.60 -39.04
N LYS A 496 8.64 -28.54 -39.47
CA LYS A 496 7.60 -29.27 -38.74
C LYS A 496 8.20 -30.49 -38.01
N PRO A 497 7.47 -31.08 -37.01
CA PRO A 497 7.97 -32.10 -36.10
C PRO A 497 7.76 -33.53 -36.64
N PRO A 498 8.32 -34.58 -36.03
CA PRO A 498 7.79 -35.92 -36.18
C PRO A 498 6.98 -36.39 -34.95
N SER A 499 5.86 -36.91 -35.29
CA SER A 499 4.99 -37.80 -34.54
C SER A 499 5.58 -39.19 -34.36
N GLU A 500 5.37 -39.81 -33.20
CA GLU A 500 5.32 -41.27 -33.10
C GLU A 500 4.28 -41.70 -32.06
N GLU A 501 3.30 -42.42 -32.59
CA GLU A 501 2.35 -43.29 -31.89
C GLU A 501 3.08 -44.51 -31.33
N VAL A 502 2.59 -45.09 -30.23
CA VAL A 502 2.45 -46.54 -29.98
C VAL A 502 1.61 -46.73 -28.69
N GLN A 503 0.39 -47.14 -28.85
CA GLN A 503 -0.31 -48.40 -28.59
C GLN A 503 -0.60 -48.75 -27.12
N LEU A 504 -1.92 -48.96 -26.95
CA LEU A 504 -2.66 -49.62 -25.87
C LEU A 504 -2.12 -51.04 -25.55
N HIS A 505 -2.15 -51.40 -24.28
CA HIS A 505 -2.48 -52.74 -23.87
C HIS A 505 -3.37 -52.78 -22.62
N ASP A 506 -4.50 -53.45 -22.80
CA ASP A 506 -5.50 -53.90 -21.84
C ASP A 506 -4.96 -55.05 -20.96
N GLY A 507 -5.49 -55.18 -19.74
CA GLY A 507 -5.27 -56.36 -18.89
C GLY A 507 -5.85 -56.19 -17.47
N ARG A 508 -7.06 -56.24 -17.28
CA ARG A 508 -8.12 -57.02 -16.61
C ARG A 508 -7.68 -57.85 -15.38
N SER A 509 -8.29 -57.48 -14.26
CA SER A 509 -8.95 -58.26 -13.17
C SER A 509 -8.13 -59.21 -12.29
N THR A 510 -8.27 -59.13 -10.98
CA THR A 510 -9.16 -60.02 -10.19
C THR A 510 -9.08 -59.72 -8.71
N ASP A 511 -10.25 -59.84 -8.09
CA ASP A 511 -10.67 -59.91 -6.71
C ASP A 511 -9.76 -60.67 -5.72
N ALA A 512 -9.83 -60.23 -4.43
CA ALA A 512 -10.16 -61.05 -3.25
C ALA A 512 -10.06 -60.17 -1.96
N THR A 513 -11.12 -59.75 -1.41
CA THR A 513 -11.86 -60.22 -0.21
C THR A 513 -11.07 -60.68 1.03
N ASN A 514 -11.59 -60.16 2.13
CA ASN A 514 -11.62 -60.67 3.54
C ASN A 514 -10.50 -60.17 4.45
N THR A 515 -10.69 -59.85 5.70
CA THR A 515 -11.80 -59.98 6.66
C THR A 515 -11.50 -59.14 7.91
N LEU A 516 -12.47 -58.49 8.47
CA LEU A 516 -12.80 -58.21 9.87
C LEU A 516 -11.86 -58.77 10.97
N VAL A 517 -11.51 -57.94 11.97
CA VAL A 517 -11.82 -58.24 13.38
C VAL A 517 -12.00 -56.95 14.17
N GLU A 518 -13.19 -56.82 14.66
CA GLU A 518 -13.73 -56.03 15.76
C GLU A 518 -13.07 -56.36 17.08
N ASN A 519 -12.81 -55.39 17.94
CA ASN A 519 -13.02 -55.58 19.37
C ASN A 519 -13.34 -54.27 20.08
N GLN A 520 -14.58 -54.15 20.40
CA GLN A 520 -15.13 -53.30 21.45
C GLN A 520 -14.65 -53.76 22.83
N ARG A 521 -14.46 -52.83 23.73
CA ARG A 521 -14.96 -52.92 25.10
C ARG A 521 -15.08 -51.54 25.76
N SER A 522 -16.32 -51.16 25.91
CA SER A 522 -16.86 -50.21 26.88
C SER A 522 -16.75 -50.77 28.33
N ILE A 523 -16.78 -49.87 29.32
CA ILE A 523 -17.60 -49.93 30.55
C ILE A 523 -17.25 -48.70 31.44
N HIS A 524 -18.20 -47.83 31.58
CA HIS A 524 -19.01 -47.31 32.71
C HIS A 524 -18.31 -46.55 33.85
N THR A 525 -18.70 -45.28 33.98
CA THR A 525 -19.49 -44.62 35.07
C THR A 525 -18.92 -44.78 36.48
N ASP A 526 -18.71 -43.72 37.25
CA ASP A 526 -19.75 -42.99 37.94
C ASP A 526 -19.21 -41.80 38.75
N SER A 527 -20.04 -40.83 38.89
CA SER A 527 -20.17 -39.64 39.68
C SER A 527 -19.60 -39.68 41.11
N SER A 528 -19.12 -38.58 41.62
CA SER A 528 -19.69 -37.84 42.76
C SER A 528 -18.74 -36.74 43.29
N LYS A 529 -19.24 -35.53 43.36
CA LYS A 529 -18.88 -34.47 44.34
C LYS A 529 -19.57 -34.83 45.68
N PRO A 530 -19.33 -34.16 46.83
CA PRO A 530 -18.72 -32.86 47.11
C PRO A 530 -17.92 -32.70 48.47
N SER A 531 -17.60 -31.44 48.75
CA SER A 531 -17.53 -30.71 50.04
C SER A 531 -16.20 -30.48 50.72
N GLU A 532 -15.83 -29.22 50.86
CA GLU A 532 -15.56 -28.35 52.01
C GLU A 532 -14.71 -28.87 53.17
N GLY A 533 -13.80 -27.95 53.61
CA GLY A 533 -13.26 -27.90 54.96
C GLY A 533 -11.82 -27.35 55.02
N ILE A 534 -11.59 -26.09 55.11
CA ILE A 534 -11.19 -25.21 56.24
C ILE A 534 -10.05 -25.73 57.14
N LEU A 535 -9.05 -24.84 57.35
CA LEU A 535 -8.17 -24.54 58.47
C LEU A 535 -6.72 -25.03 58.47
N SER A 536 -5.85 -24.02 58.32
CA SER A 536 -4.79 -23.58 59.27
C SER A 536 -3.74 -24.58 59.80
N GLY A 537 -2.49 -24.12 59.79
CA GLY A 537 -1.50 -24.48 60.77
C GLY A 537 -0.08 -24.63 60.23
N GLU A 538 0.66 -23.60 60.31
CA GLU A 538 1.99 -23.40 60.90
C GLU A 538 3.03 -24.53 60.99
N LEU A 539 4.26 -24.12 60.60
CA LEU A 539 5.57 -24.38 61.25
C LEU A 539 6.22 -25.76 61.16
N GLY A 540 7.49 -25.71 60.73
CA GLY A 540 8.52 -26.67 61.14
C GLY A 540 9.55 -26.99 60.06
N GLU A 541 10.53 -26.25 59.90
CA GLU A 541 11.98 -26.33 60.15
C GLU A 541 12.70 -27.71 59.99
N LYS A 542 13.78 -27.60 59.17
CA LYS A 542 15.06 -28.32 59.20
C LYS A 542 15.17 -29.77 58.74
N SER A 543 16.00 -30.00 57.69
CA SER A 543 17.32 -30.56 57.86
C SER A 543 17.91 -31.13 56.57
N ARG A 544 19.00 -30.58 56.09
CA ARG A 544 20.32 -31.12 55.73
C ARG A 544 20.37 -32.56 55.16
N VAL A 545 21.17 -32.90 54.13
CA VAL A 545 22.49 -32.55 53.58
C VAL A 545 22.72 -33.41 52.30
N PRO A 546 23.84 -33.35 51.61
CA PRO A 546 23.97 -33.14 50.15
C PRO A 546 24.40 -34.41 49.40
N PHE A 547 24.30 -34.35 48.08
CA PHE A 547 25.12 -35.20 47.21
C PHE A 547 25.65 -34.38 46.04
N GLU A 548 26.91 -34.02 46.17
CA GLU A 548 27.75 -33.50 45.09
C GLU A 548 27.85 -34.51 43.95
N ARG A 549 27.67 -34.05 42.76
CA ARG A 549 28.40 -34.52 41.58
C ARG A 549 28.70 -33.34 40.70
N GLU A 550 29.96 -32.93 40.78
CA GLU A 550 30.63 -32.15 39.74
C GLU A 550 30.46 -32.85 38.41
N MET A 551 29.93 -32.15 37.43
CA MET A 551 30.20 -32.35 36.01
C MET A 551 30.14 -31.02 35.29
N ASP A 552 31.31 -30.55 34.93
CA ASP A 552 31.72 -29.71 33.83
C ASP A 552 30.88 -28.47 33.49
N ALA A 553 31.29 -27.37 34.06
CA ALA A 553 30.99 -26.02 33.72
C ALA A 553 31.77 -25.59 32.46
N GLU A 554 31.39 -26.03 31.27
CA GLU A 554 31.96 -25.45 30.05
C GLU A 554 31.05 -25.59 28.79
N LYS A 555 29.75 -25.38 28.88
CA LYS A 555 28.88 -25.20 27.72
C LYS A 555 27.56 -24.52 28.09
N GLN A 556 27.60 -23.27 28.55
CA GLN A 556 26.40 -22.41 28.57
C GLN A 556 26.72 -20.93 28.38
N PRO A 557 26.88 -20.45 27.16
CA PRO A 557 26.85 -19.00 26.97
C PRO A 557 25.59 -18.43 26.26
N ARG A 558 24.59 -19.21 25.90
CA ARG A 558 23.45 -18.67 25.09
C ARG A 558 22.06 -18.75 25.73
N TYR A 559 21.88 -19.37 26.88
CA TYR A 559 20.57 -19.36 27.56
C TYR A 559 20.34 -18.12 28.43
N ASN A 560 21.39 -17.34 28.69
CA ASN A 560 21.31 -16.15 29.56
C ASN A 560 20.82 -14.87 28.83
N VAL A 561 20.61 -14.88 27.51
CA VAL A 561 20.10 -13.69 26.76
C VAL A 561 18.61 -13.49 26.98
N ALA A 562 17.84 -14.56 27.17
CA ALA A 562 16.38 -14.44 27.36
C ALA A 562 15.99 -14.08 28.82
N ILE A 563 16.85 -14.38 29.83
CA ILE A 563 16.57 -14.11 31.26
C ILE A 563 17.02 -12.70 31.68
N HIS A 564 17.91 -12.05 30.90
CA HIS A 564 18.35 -10.67 31.23
C HIS A 564 17.34 -9.57 30.77
N GLN A 565 16.29 -9.90 30.03
CA GLN A 565 15.30 -8.91 29.59
C GLN A 565 14.27 -8.54 30.67
N GLU A 566 14.14 -9.28 31.76
CA GLU A 566 13.13 -8.98 32.79
C GLU A 566 13.54 -7.91 33.83
N ASN A 567 14.78 -7.40 33.77
CA ASN A 567 15.25 -6.42 34.77
C ASN A 567 15.71 -5.08 34.17
N GLU A 568 15.47 -4.81 32.90
CA GLU A 568 15.73 -3.50 32.33
C GLU A 568 14.65 -2.49 32.76
N ARG A 569 15.10 -1.38 33.34
CA ARG A 569 14.21 -0.28 33.74
C ARG A 569 13.42 0.22 32.54
N ALA A 570 12.11 0.34 32.70
CA ALA A 570 11.20 0.81 31.65
C ALA A 570 11.69 2.14 31.04
N THR A 571 11.69 2.20 29.72
CA THR A 571 12.01 3.38 28.92
C THR A 571 10.72 3.97 28.31
N LEU A 572 10.76 5.23 27.86
CA LEU A 572 9.60 5.82 27.20
C LEU A 572 9.19 5.01 25.97
N VAL A 573 10.16 4.55 25.16
CA VAL A 573 9.90 3.74 23.97
C VAL A 573 9.29 2.39 24.34
N SER A 574 9.80 1.69 25.38
CA SER A 574 9.20 0.43 25.81
C SER A 574 7.77 0.61 26.31
N LEU A 575 7.52 1.65 27.13
CA LEU A 575 6.17 1.95 27.63
C LEU A 575 5.19 2.31 26.50
N THR A 576 5.62 3.12 25.53
CA THR A 576 4.77 3.46 24.37
C THR A 576 4.51 2.24 23.48
N THR A 577 5.51 1.37 23.28
CA THR A 577 5.36 0.13 22.53
C THR A 577 4.41 -0.84 23.23
N ASP A 578 4.54 -1.00 24.55
CA ASP A 578 3.66 -1.87 25.34
C ASP A 578 2.23 -1.31 25.38
N SER A 579 2.08 0.02 25.52
CA SER A 579 0.77 0.66 25.47
C SER A 579 0.11 0.52 24.10
N TYR A 580 0.88 0.67 23.02
CA TYR A 580 0.40 0.47 21.66
C TYR A 580 0.00 -0.99 21.40
N ARG A 581 0.84 -1.94 21.85
CA ARG A 581 0.51 -3.38 21.79
C ARG A 581 -0.76 -3.70 22.57
N TRP A 582 -0.87 -3.18 23.79
CA TRP A 582 -2.08 -3.32 24.59
C TRP A 582 -3.32 -2.79 23.88
N ALA A 583 -3.21 -1.63 23.22
CA ALA A 583 -4.29 -1.04 22.43
C ALA A 583 -4.66 -1.90 21.22
N GLN A 584 -3.68 -2.42 20.48
CA GLN A 584 -3.91 -3.32 19.35
C GLN A 584 -4.60 -4.62 19.75
N GLU A 585 -4.18 -5.23 20.86
CA GLU A 585 -4.78 -6.47 21.38
C GLU A 585 -6.17 -6.27 21.98
N THR A 586 -6.46 -5.06 22.49
CA THR A 586 -7.74 -4.74 23.13
C THR A 586 -8.76 -4.21 22.12
N PHE A 587 -8.32 -3.37 21.19
CA PHE A 587 -9.13 -2.66 20.20
C PHE A 587 -8.63 -2.92 18.77
N PRO A 588 -8.62 -4.18 18.31
CA PRO A 588 -7.97 -4.52 17.04
C PRO A 588 -8.56 -3.76 15.85
N THR A 589 -9.88 -3.63 15.77
CA THR A 589 -10.55 -2.88 14.69
C THR A 589 -10.16 -1.41 14.70
N ALA A 590 -10.29 -0.73 15.84
CA ALA A 590 -9.92 0.70 15.96
C ALA A 590 -8.43 0.93 15.66
N ALA A 591 -7.54 0.05 16.14
CA ALA A 591 -6.10 0.15 15.88
C ALA A 591 -5.77 -0.02 14.40
N VAL A 592 -6.41 -0.97 13.71
CA VAL A 592 -6.25 -1.19 12.28
C VAL A 592 -6.79 0.01 11.49
N VAL A 593 -7.98 0.52 11.84
CA VAL A 593 -8.55 1.70 11.18
C VAL A 593 -7.61 2.89 11.32
N MET A 594 -7.14 3.18 12.54
CA MET A 594 -6.19 4.29 12.77
C MET A 594 -4.88 4.13 12.00
N SER A 595 -4.37 2.92 11.84
CA SER A 595 -3.14 2.65 11.08
C SER A 595 -3.31 2.80 9.56
N HIS A 596 -4.53 2.65 9.05
CA HIS A 596 -4.86 2.77 7.62
C HIS A 596 -5.43 4.14 7.26
N LEU A 597 -5.75 5.01 8.25
CA LEU A 597 -6.13 6.37 7.96
C LEU A 597 -5.01 7.11 7.23
N PRO A 598 -5.31 7.85 6.16
CA PRO A 598 -4.30 8.52 5.34
C PRO A 598 -3.78 9.81 5.99
N PHE A 599 -3.25 9.72 7.23
CA PHE A 599 -2.72 10.89 7.95
C PHE A 599 -1.60 11.62 7.20
N ALA A 600 -0.81 10.90 6.40
CA ALA A 600 0.23 11.52 5.56
C ALA A 600 -0.36 12.45 4.48
N LEU A 601 -1.63 12.29 4.14
CA LEU A 601 -2.34 13.16 3.20
C LEU A 601 -2.56 14.56 3.79
N VAL A 602 -2.77 14.68 5.09
CA VAL A 602 -3.10 15.95 5.74
C VAL A 602 -1.99 17.01 5.54
N PRO A 603 -0.73 16.76 5.96
CA PRO A 603 0.34 17.72 5.73
C PRO A 603 0.61 17.96 4.24
N PHE A 604 0.50 16.90 3.41
CA PHE A 604 0.65 17.05 1.97
C PHE A 604 -0.40 18.00 1.37
N ALA A 605 -1.68 17.78 1.68
CA ALA A 605 -2.77 18.58 1.13
C ALA A 605 -2.66 20.04 1.58
N PHE A 606 -2.42 20.32 2.88
CA PHE A 606 -2.25 21.67 3.36
C PHE A 606 -1.06 22.38 2.69
N SER A 607 0.10 21.71 2.58
CA SER A 607 1.24 22.30 1.90
C SER A 607 0.96 22.57 0.42
N MET A 608 0.27 21.66 -0.27
CA MET A 608 -0.12 21.90 -1.67
C MET A 608 -1.13 23.05 -1.81
N PHE A 609 -2.09 23.17 -0.89
CA PHE A 609 -3.00 24.32 -0.85
C PHE A 609 -2.25 25.64 -0.66
N VAL A 610 -1.25 25.69 0.26
CA VAL A 610 -0.40 26.87 0.47
C VAL A 610 0.39 27.21 -0.78
N LEU A 611 1.05 26.23 -1.42
CA LEU A 611 1.80 26.44 -2.65
C LEU A 611 0.91 26.93 -3.80
N VAL A 612 -0.30 26.39 -3.98
CA VAL A 612 -1.23 26.87 -5.01
C VAL A 612 -1.76 28.26 -4.68
N GLN A 613 -2.08 28.54 -3.40
CA GLN A 613 -2.45 29.88 -2.98
C GLN A 613 -1.33 30.89 -3.24
N ALA A 614 -0.07 30.48 -3.04
CA ALA A 614 1.09 31.30 -3.40
C ALA A 614 1.14 31.60 -4.91
N LEU A 615 0.80 30.63 -5.78
CA LEU A 615 0.72 30.89 -7.21
C LEU A 615 -0.40 31.88 -7.57
N VAL A 616 -1.52 31.86 -6.82
CA VAL A 616 -2.60 32.83 -6.98
C VAL A 616 -2.12 34.24 -6.63
N THR A 617 -1.57 34.44 -5.44
CA THR A 617 -1.14 35.77 -4.96
C THR A 617 0.07 36.31 -5.72
N LYS A 618 0.90 35.44 -6.31
CA LYS A 618 2.08 35.82 -7.13
C LYS A 618 1.76 35.99 -8.63
N GLY A 619 0.47 35.96 -9.03
CA GLY A 619 0.01 36.30 -10.39
C GLY A 619 0.16 35.19 -11.43
N TRP A 620 0.59 33.96 -11.08
CA TRP A 620 0.75 32.86 -12.04
C TRP A 620 -0.58 32.24 -12.47
N VAL A 621 -1.52 32.11 -11.56
CA VAL A 621 -2.86 31.54 -11.89
C VAL A 621 -3.61 32.40 -12.89
N PRO A 622 -3.63 33.74 -12.79
CA PRO A 622 -4.15 34.58 -13.86
C PRO A 622 -3.50 34.36 -15.24
N VAL A 623 -2.19 34.19 -15.30
CA VAL A 623 -1.49 33.88 -16.57
C VAL A 623 -1.99 32.57 -17.18
N PHE A 624 -2.14 31.52 -16.36
CA PHE A 624 -2.70 30.25 -16.83
C PHE A 624 -4.17 30.41 -17.26
N ALA A 625 -4.93 31.25 -16.56
CA ALA A 625 -6.31 31.53 -16.92
C ALA A 625 -6.45 32.28 -18.26
N TYR A 626 -5.59 33.25 -18.57
CA TYR A 626 -5.54 33.89 -19.88
C TYR A 626 -5.16 32.90 -21.00
N GLY A 627 -4.23 31.98 -20.72
CA GLY A 627 -3.90 30.88 -21.63
C GLY A 627 -5.09 29.97 -21.89
N TRP A 628 -5.85 29.64 -20.81
CA TRP A 628 -7.07 28.85 -20.90
C TRP A 628 -8.19 29.59 -21.72
N ASP A 629 -8.38 30.87 -21.44
CA ASP A 629 -9.33 31.71 -22.15
C ASP A 629 -9.03 31.73 -23.65
N HIS A 630 -7.77 31.95 -24.02
CA HIS A 630 -7.36 31.91 -25.41
C HIS A 630 -7.67 30.58 -26.10
N TRP A 631 -7.44 29.44 -25.39
CA TRP A 631 -7.78 28.12 -25.90
C TRP A 631 -9.29 27.98 -26.12
N VAL A 632 -10.11 28.33 -25.12
CA VAL A 632 -11.57 28.22 -25.19
C VAL A 632 -12.15 29.11 -26.31
N ASN A 633 -11.67 30.35 -26.45
CA ASN A 633 -12.10 31.28 -27.50
C ASN A 633 -11.81 30.74 -28.90
N LYS A 634 -10.74 29.95 -29.09
CA LYS A 634 -10.43 29.32 -30.38
C LYS A 634 -11.19 28.03 -30.66
N THR A 635 -11.48 27.25 -29.66
CA THR A 635 -11.94 25.85 -29.83
C THR A 635 -13.38 25.63 -29.38
N GLY A 636 -13.95 26.60 -28.65
CA GLY A 636 -15.32 26.55 -28.14
C GLY A 636 -15.57 25.49 -27.09
N THR A 637 -16.82 25.12 -26.88
CA THR A 637 -17.25 24.16 -25.86
C THR A 637 -16.63 22.76 -26.04
N ILE A 638 -16.52 22.26 -27.28
CA ILE A 638 -15.92 20.94 -27.54
C ILE A 638 -14.45 20.95 -27.19
N GLY A 639 -13.74 21.99 -27.56
CA GLY A 639 -12.33 22.16 -27.23
C GLY A 639 -12.09 22.37 -25.70
N SER A 640 -13.05 22.98 -25.01
CA SER A 640 -12.95 23.10 -23.54
C SER A 640 -13.11 21.75 -22.85
N VAL A 641 -14.01 20.87 -23.31
CA VAL A 641 -14.11 19.50 -22.76
C VAL A 641 -12.82 18.70 -23.00
N GLY A 642 -12.38 18.63 -24.26
CA GLY A 642 -11.19 17.87 -24.62
C GLY A 642 -9.92 18.43 -23.99
N GLY A 643 -9.75 19.75 -24.03
CA GLY A 643 -8.58 20.45 -23.50
C GLY A 643 -8.46 20.35 -21.99
N MET A 644 -9.55 20.60 -21.24
CA MET A 644 -9.53 20.51 -19.78
C MET A 644 -9.40 19.07 -19.32
N GLY A 645 -10.08 18.13 -19.94
CA GLY A 645 -9.93 16.71 -19.64
C GLY A 645 -8.49 16.23 -19.85
N PHE A 646 -7.87 16.56 -21.00
CA PHE A 646 -6.48 16.22 -21.27
C PHE A 646 -5.50 16.89 -20.29
N LEU A 647 -5.67 18.20 -20.05
CA LEU A 647 -4.83 18.96 -19.12
C LEU A 647 -4.89 18.39 -17.71
N SER A 648 -6.09 18.01 -17.25
CA SER A 648 -6.29 17.39 -15.94
C SER A 648 -5.54 16.08 -15.81
N VAL A 649 -5.63 15.18 -16.81
CA VAL A 649 -4.89 13.91 -16.80
C VAL A 649 -3.38 14.13 -16.77
N ILE A 650 -2.86 15.06 -17.57
CA ILE A 650 -1.42 15.35 -17.62
C ILE A 650 -0.96 15.92 -16.27
N LEU A 651 -1.68 16.90 -15.73
CA LEU A 651 -1.30 17.55 -14.47
C LEU A 651 -1.39 16.61 -13.28
N CYS A 652 -2.23 15.59 -13.26
CA CYS A 652 -2.20 14.55 -12.21
C CYS A 652 -0.81 13.93 -12.05
N ASN A 653 -0.03 13.86 -13.13
CA ASN A 653 1.34 13.37 -13.07
C ASN A 653 2.36 14.45 -12.72
N PHE A 654 2.08 15.76 -12.93
CA PHE A 654 3.06 16.83 -12.82
C PHE A 654 2.70 17.93 -11.82
N ALA A 655 1.49 17.95 -11.24
CA ALA A 655 1.08 18.93 -10.24
C ALA A 655 0.81 18.33 -8.86
N GLY A 656 1.58 17.31 -8.50
CA GLY A 656 1.59 16.73 -7.16
C GLY A 656 0.41 15.86 -6.79
N THR A 657 -0.15 15.09 -7.70
CA THR A 657 -1.31 14.20 -7.59
C THR A 657 -2.60 14.81 -8.16
N ASN A 658 -3.64 14.00 -8.24
CA ASN A 658 -4.97 14.45 -8.65
C ASN A 658 -5.57 15.54 -7.73
N ILE A 659 -5.27 15.51 -6.42
CA ILE A 659 -5.72 16.55 -5.48
C ILE A 659 -5.05 17.88 -5.79
N GLY A 660 -3.72 17.92 -5.91
CA GLY A 660 -2.99 19.14 -6.28
C GLY A 660 -3.44 19.71 -7.62
N THR A 661 -3.71 18.83 -8.59
CA THR A 661 -4.27 19.21 -9.89
C THR A 661 -5.65 19.86 -9.77
N THR A 662 -6.54 19.26 -8.97
CA THR A 662 -7.89 19.79 -8.74
C THR A 662 -7.83 21.19 -8.13
N ILE A 663 -6.99 21.38 -7.13
CA ILE A 663 -6.80 22.67 -6.46
C ILE A 663 -6.33 23.72 -7.48
N LEU A 664 -5.27 23.41 -8.21
CA LEU A 664 -4.68 24.33 -9.20
C LEU A 664 -5.70 24.70 -10.30
N LEU A 665 -6.32 23.70 -10.93
CA LEU A 665 -7.25 23.94 -12.02
C LEU A 665 -8.55 24.64 -11.56
N SER A 666 -9.02 24.36 -10.35
CA SER A 666 -10.15 25.11 -9.78
C SER A 666 -9.81 26.60 -9.68
N ARG A 667 -8.62 26.96 -9.23
CA ARG A 667 -8.16 28.35 -9.16
C ARG A 667 -8.01 28.99 -10.55
N VAL A 668 -7.53 28.22 -11.54
CA VAL A 668 -7.44 28.69 -12.94
C VAL A 668 -8.83 28.99 -13.51
N ILE A 669 -9.81 28.13 -13.27
CA ILE A 669 -11.20 28.35 -13.73
C ILE A 669 -11.84 29.53 -13.00
N GLN A 670 -11.64 29.70 -11.69
CA GLN A 670 -12.10 30.86 -10.93
C GLN A 670 -11.47 32.17 -11.46
N ALA A 671 -10.17 32.18 -11.75
CA ALA A 671 -9.50 33.33 -12.35
C ALA A 671 -10.06 33.60 -13.78
N TRP A 672 -10.36 32.57 -14.56
CA TRP A 672 -11.00 32.71 -15.89
C TRP A 672 -12.39 33.35 -15.78
N GLN A 673 -13.22 32.95 -14.80
CA GLN A 673 -14.51 33.64 -14.51
C GLN A 673 -14.29 35.13 -14.21
N LYS A 674 -13.30 35.44 -13.36
CA LYS A 674 -13.00 36.83 -12.96
C LYS A 674 -12.53 37.69 -14.17
N ILE A 675 -11.73 37.12 -15.08
CA ILE A 675 -11.31 37.80 -16.33
C ILE A 675 -12.52 38.18 -17.14
N HIS A 676 -13.48 37.27 -17.31
CA HIS A 676 -14.69 37.50 -18.07
C HIS A 676 -15.62 38.50 -17.38
N GLN A 677 -15.75 38.47 -16.05
CA GLN A 677 -16.49 39.47 -15.27
C GLN A 677 -15.86 40.87 -15.42
N ALA A 678 -14.53 40.99 -15.29
CA ALA A 678 -13.83 42.27 -15.47
C ALA A 678 -13.97 42.86 -16.87
N ASN A 679 -14.04 42.01 -17.87
CA ASN A 679 -14.19 42.41 -19.27
C ASN A 679 -15.65 42.57 -19.75
N ASN A 680 -16.64 42.31 -18.87
CA ASN A 680 -18.07 42.24 -19.20
C ASN A 680 -18.39 41.35 -20.42
N THR A 681 -17.65 40.23 -20.56
CA THR A 681 -17.84 39.24 -21.63
C THR A 681 -18.33 37.94 -21.00
N PRO A 682 -19.64 37.64 -20.98
CA PRO A 682 -20.16 36.50 -20.25
C PRO A 682 -19.71 35.19 -20.88
N ILE A 683 -19.28 34.25 -20.02
CA ILE A 683 -19.06 32.87 -20.42
C ILE A 683 -20.40 32.18 -20.61
N SER A 684 -20.58 31.38 -21.68
CA SER A 684 -21.83 30.62 -21.82
C SER A 684 -21.94 29.54 -20.74
N ASN A 685 -23.15 29.34 -20.20
CA ASN A 685 -23.46 28.33 -19.22
C ASN A 685 -22.95 26.92 -19.65
N ARG A 686 -23.16 26.60 -20.93
CA ARG A 686 -22.69 25.35 -21.54
C ARG A 686 -21.17 25.20 -21.45
N THR A 687 -20.40 26.21 -21.84
CA THR A 687 -18.93 26.15 -21.87
C THR A 687 -18.34 26.11 -20.49
N PHE A 688 -18.92 26.85 -19.53
CA PHE A 688 -18.48 26.83 -18.14
C PHE A 688 -18.62 25.42 -17.53
N TRP A 689 -19.82 24.84 -17.57
CA TRP A 689 -20.06 23.51 -17.02
C TRP A 689 -19.34 22.40 -17.78
N ALA A 690 -19.17 22.55 -19.10
CA ALA A 690 -18.33 21.67 -19.91
C ALA A 690 -16.89 21.63 -19.36
N THR A 691 -16.33 22.80 -19.02
CA THR A 691 -14.98 22.92 -18.44
C THR A 691 -14.91 22.27 -17.08
N VAL A 692 -15.85 22.58 -16.18
CA VAL A 692 -15.86 22.08 -14.79
C VAL A 692 -16.01 20.56 -14.75
N TYR A 693 -17.00 19.99 -15.47
CA TYR A 693 -17.21 18.52 -15.41
C TYR A 693 -16.17 17.74 -16.21
N SER A 694 -15.55 18.32 -17.24
CA SER A 694 -14.41 17.67 -17.90
C SER A 694 -13.16 17.64 -17.01
N MET A 695 -12.95 18.68 -16.17
CA MET A 695 -11.94 18.64 -15.11
C MET A 695 -12.25 17.53 -14.11
N ALA A 696 -13.51 17.39 -13.66
CA ALA A 696 -13.92 16.32 -12.76
C ALA A 696 -13.61 14.92 -13.31
N LEU A 697 -13.95 14.66 -14.57
CA LEU A 697 -13.59 13.41 -15.26
C LEU A 697 -12.07 13.22 -15.31
N GLY A 698 -11.36 14.28 -15.74
CA GLY A 698 -9.92 14.21 -15.97
C GLY A 698 -9.11 13.97 -14.69
N VAL A 699 -9.47 14.59 -13.55
CA VAL A 699 -8.74 14.38 -12.29
C VAL A 699 -9.03 13.02 -11.64
N ASN A 700 -10.25 12.48 -11.80
CA ASN A 700 -10.58 11.15 -11.31
C ASN A 700 -9.96 10.05 -12.18
N TYR A 701 -10.05 10.15 -13.49
CA TYR A 701 -9.47 9.18 -14.41
C TYR A 701 -7.94 9.33 -14.47
N GLY A 702 -7.41 10.53 -14.32
CA GLY A 702 -5.98 10.81 -14.20
C GLY A 702 -5.32 10.11 -13.02
N ALA A 703 -6.08 9.75 -11.99
CA ALA A 703 -5.60 9.02 -10.81
C ALA A 703 -4.95 7.66 -11.13
N PHE A 704 -5.37 7.01 -12.21
CA PHE A 704 -4.77 5.75 -12.70
C PHE A 704 -4.01 5.92 -14.02
N SER A 705 -3.44 7.10 -14.28
CA SER A 705 -2.76 7.40 -15.55
C SER A 705 -1.39 6.70 -15.67
N THR A 706 -0.30 7.41 -15.83
CA THR A 706 0.99 6.81 -16.18
C THR A 706 1.97 6.66 -15.01
N ALA A 707 1.75 7.37 -13.90
CA ALA A 707 2.60 7.31 -12.72
C ALA A 707 1.81 6.86 -11.48
N PHE A 708 2.42 6.08 -10.60
CA PHE A 708 1.81 5.72 -9.30
C PHE A 708 1.50 6.96 -8.46
N SER A 709 2.34 8.00 -8.57
CA SER A 709 2.18 9.26 -7.86
C SER A 709 1.11 10.18 -8.43
N ALA A 710 0.44 9.80 -9.52
CA ALA A 710 -0.71 10.55 -10.04
C ALA A 710 -1.88 10.60 -9.06
N SER A 711 -1.93 9.68 -8.09
CA SER A 711 -2.88 9.70 -6.98
C SER A 711 -2.28 9.02 -5.74
N LEU A 712 -2.82 9.35 -4.56
CA LEU A 712 -2.48 8.63 -3.33
C LEU A 712 -2.96 7.18 -3.38
N ALA A 713 -4.11 6.93 -4.00
CA ALA A 713 -4.61 5.60 -4.30
C ALA A 713 -3.60 4.76 -5.09
N GLY A 714 -2.89 5.37 -6.05
CA GLY A 714 -1.82 4.71 -6.82
C GLY A 714 -0.61 4.34 -5.99
N LEU A 715 -0.20 5.20 -5.05
CA LEU A 715 0.87 4.90 -4.12
C LEU A 715 0.48 3.78 -3.16
N LEU A 716 -0.73 3.84 -2.59
CA LEU A 716 -1.29 2.79 -1.73
C LEU A 716 -1.34 1.44 -2.46
N TRP A 717 -1.85 1.42 -3.67
CA TRP A 717 -1.93 0.23 -4.52
C TRP A 717 -0.55 -0.41 -4.76
N ARG A 718 0.46 0.39 -5.09
CA ARG A 718 1.84 -0.08 -5.25
C ARG A 718 2.38 -0.71 -3.96
N ASP A 719 2.13 -0.08 -2.81
CA ASP A 719 2.65 -0.53 -1.52
C ASP A 719 1.95 -1.84 -1.08
N ILE A 720 0.64 -1.98 -1.34
CA ILE A 720 -0.09 -3.24 -1.12
C ILE A 720 0.50 -4.38 -1.96
N LEU A 721 0.73 -4.14 -3.24
CA LEU A 721 1.33 -5.15 -4.13
C LEU A 721 2.75 -5.52 -3.71
N ALA A 722 3.56 -4.54 -3.29
CA ALA A 722 4.91 -4.77 -2.80
C ALA A 722 4.92 -5.67 -1.56
N ARG A 723 4.01 -5.46 -0.60
CA ARG A 723 3.81 -6.33 0.58
C ARG A 723 3.35 -7.74 0.20
N LYS A 724 2.67 -7.89 -0.93
CA LYS A 724 2.25 -9.19 -1.46
C LYS A 724 3.25 -9.78 -2.46
N HIS A 725 4.49 -9.29 -2.49
CA HIS A 725 5.58 -9.72 -3.37
C HIS A 725 5.28 -9.61 -4.88
N ILE A 726 4.29 -8.78 -5.26
CA ILE A 726 3.95 -8.48 -6.65
C ILE A 726 4.66 -7.19 -7.04
N ARG A 727 5.76 -7.30 -7.80
CA ARG A 727 6.53 -6.14 -8.26
C ARG A 727 5.98 -5.65 -9.60
N VAL A 728 5.45 -4.43 -9.60
CA VAL A 728 5.04 -3.72 -10.83
C VAL A 728 6.04 -2.61 -11.12
N ARG A 729 6.69 -2.65 -12.28
CA ARG A 729 7.61 -1.60 -12.73
C ARG A 729 6.83 -0.38 -13.20
N ARG A 730 7.43 0.82 -13.10
CA ARG A 730 6.79 2.09 -13.54
C ARG A 730 6.36 2.04 -15.00
N LEU A 731 7.21 1.51 -15.89
CA LEU A 731 6.88 1.37 -17.31
C LEU A 731 5.75 0.36 -17.57
N ASP A 732 5.66 -0.72 -16.81
CA ASP A 732 4.58 -1.69 -16.93
C ASP A 732 3.26 -1.09 -16.50
N PHE A 733 3.28 -0.29 -15.41
CA PHE A 733 2.12 0.49 -14.96
C PHE A 733 1.65 1.46 -16.05
N ALA A 734 2.56 2.26 -16.60
CA ALA A 734 2.25 3.21 -17.65
C ALA A 734 1.72 2.52 -18.92
N ARG A 735 2.34 1.44 -19.38
CA ARG A 735 1.94 0.70 -20.59
C ARG A 735 0.53 0.12 -20.49
N VAL A 736 0.16 -0.39 -19.32
CA VAL A 736 -1.17 -0.97 -19.12
C VAL A 736 -2.23 0.11 -18.98
N ASN A 737 -1.93 1.16 -18.23
CA ASN A 737 -2.91 2.19 -17.93
C ASN A 737 -3.10 3.18 -19.08
N LEU A 738 -2.11 3.39 -19.96
CA LEU A 738 -2.22 4.34 -21.06
C LEU A 738 -3.41 4.04 -22.01
N PRO A 739 -3.62 2.81 -22.50
CA PRO A 739 -4.81 2.53 -23.30
C PRO A 739 -6.10 2.62 -22.47
N ILE A 740 -6.08 2.23 -21.20
CA ILE A 740 -7.25 2.30 -20.31
C ILE A 740 -7.68 3.75 -20.09
N ILE A 741 -6.75 4.65 -19.74
CA ILE A 741 -7.06 6.07 -19.54
C ILE A 741 -7.50 6.75 -20.85
N THR A 742 -6.88 6.39 -21.96
CA THR A 742 -7.23 6.96 -23.28
C THR A 742 -8.68 6.66 -23.64
N ILE A 743 -9.09 5.40 -23.59
CA ILE A 743 -10.47 5.04 -23.93
C ILE A 743 -11.47 5.62 -22.91
N SER A 744 -11.13 5.62 -21.61
CA SER A 744 -11.98 6.19 -20.57
C SER A 744 -12.21 7.68 -20.79
N MET A 745 -11.15 8.44 -21.10
CA MET A 745 -11.26 9.87 -21.38
C MET A 745 -12.01 10.17 -22.67
N VAL A 746 -11.74 9.43 -23.75
CA VAL A 746 -12.45 9.61 -25.04
C VAL A 746 -13.94 9.38 -24.84
N VAL A 747 -14.33 8.28 -24.21
CA VAL A 747 -15.75 7.97 -23.97
C VAL A 747 -16.38 8.97 -23.00
N GLY A 748 -15.74 9.23 -21.85
CA GLY A 748 -16.26 10.14 -20.84
C GLY A 748 -16.45 11.56 -21.39
N CYS A 749 -15.46 12.10 -22.12
CA CYS A 749 -15.56 13.42 -22.75
C CYS A 749 -16.59 13.45 -23.87
N ALA A 750 -16.68 12.41 -24.70
CA ALA A 750 -17.70 12.37 -25.78
C ALA A 750 -19.13 12.39 -25.23
N ILE A 751 -19.39 11.61 -24.18
CA ILE A 751 -20.68 11.58 -23.49
C ILE A 751 -20.96 12.93 -22.81
N LEU A 752 -19.96 13.53 -22.16
CA LEU A 752 -20.10 14.84 -21.54
C LEU A 752 -20.40 15.93 -22.56
N VAL A 753 -19.78 15.92 -23.76
CA VAL A 753 -20.12 16.82 -24.84
C VAL A 753 -21.60 16.67 -25.19
N GLY A 754 -22.07 15.45 -25.45
CA GLY A 754 -23.50 15.21 -25.74
C GLY A 754 -24.41 15.74 -24.63
N GLN A 755 -24.07 15.46 -23.37
CA GLN A 755 -24.84 15.88 -22.21
C GLN A 755 -24.92 17.41 -22.07
N VAL A 756 -23.80 18.14 -22.17
CA VAL A 756 -23.81 19.59 -22.00
C VAL A 756 -24.54 20.29 -23.16
N TYR A 757 -24.53 19.70 -24.36
CA TYR A 757 -25.29 20.26 -25.51
C TYR A 757 -26.80 20.04 -25.34
N ILE A 758 -27.23 18.99 -24.68
CA ILE A 758 -28.65 18.67 -24.42
C ILE A 758 -29.17 19.46 -23.22
N ILE A 759 -28.43 19.50 -22.11
CA ILE A 759 -28.95 19.99 -20.83
C ILE A 759 -28.65 21.47 -20.60
N ARG A 760 -27.51 22.00 -21.11
CA ARG A 760 -27.05 23.34 -20.78
C ARG A 760 -27.37 24.37 -21.91
N PRO A 761 -28.00 25.48 -21.55
CA PRO A 761 -28.28 26.55 -22.51
C PRO A 761 -27.00 27.31 -22.92
N THR A 762 -27.11 28.11 -23.97
CA THR A 762 -26.04 29.02 -24.40
C THR A 762 -26.14 30.40 -23.76
N THR A 763 -27.10 30.62 -22.85
CA THR A 763 -27.20 31.84 -22.06
C THR A 763 -25.95 32.09 -21.24
N ALA A 764 -25.76 33.34 -20.82
CA ALA A 764 -24.68 33.68 -19.90
C ALA A 764 -24.72 32.81 -18.64
N TYR A 765 -23.55 32.43 -18.16
CA TYR A 765 -23.41 31.82 -16.85
C TYR A 765 -23.50 32.98 -15.82
N ASP A 766 -24.52 32.96 -15.02
CA ASP A 766 -24.67 33.86 -13.87
C ASP A 766 -23.99 33.13 -12.67
N ALA A 767 -22.92 33.78 -12.15
CA ALA A 767 -22.11 33.23 -11.06
C ALA A 767 -22.83 33.31 -9.72
#